data_75953d26a1cfda49d2a41c68920cfb7d
#
_entry.id   75953d26a1cfda49d2a41c68920cfb7d
#
_cell.length_a   1.000
_cell.length_b   1.000
_cell.length_c   1.000
_cell.angle_alpha   90.00
_cell.angle_beta   90.00
_cell.angle_gamma   90.00
#
_symmetry.space_group_name_H-M   'P 1'
#
loop_
_entity.id
_entity.type
_entity.pdbx_description
1 polymer ?
#
loop_
_entity_poly.entity_id
_entity_poly.type
_entity_poly.pdbx_seq_one_letter_code
_entity_poly.pdbx_strand_id
1 'polypeptide(L)'
;MKKIWISLAGFLAITSLAAQEKPLPSLYGTGSWNADSLGNHRVVVSVDRPGDAVLATMNWRRRDLNPEAKNLIVVDAKTGKRVMNVARFTVNREKGEVAFQPQTVPGEYYIYYLKNVMSGSRYYPTVKYPLFEETASAEWLKANKLTGKKAPKLPAATVEQYQAINDFNSFYPMEVIATQAEKEALLKARPAEKYILFTEDRRFPIRMTTDIPYKWIEEDRHDTFTGTADKGEYYTFQLGVWAARGAVNHLKVDYSALVNKQTGASIPASAFTCFNTGGIDVTGTVFEKDCSVPEGKVQALWIGAMVPEQLAAGTYEGTVTVSAEGVETKTVHLTLNVTENVIANHGDNDPWRHSRLRWLNSQIGFDDEVIAPYIPLELQGQTISLLGRSVTLAKTGLPEQITSFFKETMTEIGTNGRDILAKPMALTADGGAWENLDFAVTKRKPATIGWHATNQNSRFLMNLDAQIESDGNMEYKIVLIAREDGEINDIALQTELAPGIARYMMGLGEKGGFCPKNFDWKWSVEKNQDAVWTGDVNAGIQLRFYDDKYERPLNTNFYHEKPLHMPVSWCNDGNGGIKLATTGDNMLVNAYSGKRAVKKGDRLYYYFNVLVTPFRTINTDKQWHDRYYHGYDFIDKTHDFGATVVNIHHATGINPFINYPFLRTKEMKAYIDGAHALDMKVKIYNTVRELSNSCVEMFALRSLGNEIFSEGPGGGFSWLQEHLDQNYIGAWFVPALKDAAIVNSGVSRWHNYYMEGLDWLVKNVGIDGLYIDDLAFDRMSMKRVRKILNRTNPGALIDLHSANQFNDRDGFANSANLYLEHFPYLDRLWFGEYFDYDMPPEFWIVEVSGIPYGLMGEMLWEGGNKWRGMIYGMTGRNPGYGVDNRPLWKFWDEFGMKGSEMIGYWVSDNPVKTGKDRTLATIYRKMGQKTLISLATWEDQDAEVTLQIDWAKLGLDPAKATLHAPAIENFQPEKTWKPGETITVPKGKGWLIVVE
;
A
#
# COMPACT_ATOMS: atom_id res chain seq x y z
N MET A 1 56.58 0.00 -45.72
CA MET A 1 56.30 -0.71 -44.45
C MET A 1 56.90 0.04 -43.26
N LYS A 2 56.36 1.20 -42.92
CA LYS A 2 56.68 1.97 -41.68
C LYS A 2 55.60 2.99 -41.43
N LYS A 3 54.33 2.56 -41.19
CA LYS A 3 53.19 3.45 -40.80
C LYS A 3 52.02 2.71 -40.12
N ILE A 4 52.27 1.62 -39.39
CA ILE A 4 51.18 0.89 -38.72
C ILE A 4 51.48 0.61 -37.21
N TRP A 5 52.51 1.13 -36.61
CA TRP A 5 52.89 0.85 -35.22
C TRP A 5 52.66 2.01 -34.20
N ILE A 6 51.99 3.10 -34.62
CA ILE A 6 51.76 4.23 -33.68
C ILE A 6 50.29 4.27 -33.21
N SER A 7 49.40 3.47 -33.78
CA SER A 7 47.96 3.49 -33.36
C SER A 7 47.57 2.46 -32.30
N LEU A 8 48.46 1.59 -31.85
CA LEU A 8 48.11 0.54 -30.85
C LEU A 8 48.65 0.88 -29.44
N ALA A 9 49.53 1.83 -29.29
CA ALA A 9 50.04 2.23 -27.99
C ALA A 9 49.21 3.37 -27.32
N GLY A 10 48.34 4.04 -28.10
CA GLY A 10 47.42 5.06 -27.59
C GLY A 10 46.08 4.54 -27.05
N PHE A 11 45.73 3.29 -27.31
CA PHE A 11 44.45 2.71 -26.84
C PHE A 11 44.58 1.87 -25.56
N LEU A 12 45.80 1.63 -25.07
CA LEU A 12 46.05 0.88 -23.83
C LEU A 12 46.29 1.79 -22.60
N ALA A 13 46.26 3.12 -22.79
CA ALA A 13 46.50 4.07 -21.69
C ALA A 13 45.24 4.76 -21.17
N ILE A 14 44.04 4.47 -21.71
CA ILE A 14 42.78 5.07 -21.25
C ILE A 14 41.91 4.08 -20.42
N THR A 15 42.33 2.83 -20.26
CA THR A 15 41.59 1.84 -19.45
C THR A 15 42.09 1.67 -18.00
N SER A 16 42.93 2.56 -17.48
CA SER A 16 43.57 2.40 -16.16
C SER A 16 43.25 3.47 -15.13
N LEU A 17 42.08 4.12 -15.22
CA LEU A 17 41.59 5.02 -14.16
C LEU A 17 40.17 4.67 -13.68
N ALA A 18 39.69 3.45 -13.90
CA ALA A 18 38.74 2.86 -13.01
C ALA A 18 39.52 2.48 -11.74
N ALA A 19 39.21 3.12 -10.60
CA ALA A 19 39.71 2.67 -9.32
C ALA A 19 39.56 1.17 -9.28
N GLN A 20 40.64 0.41 -9.20
CA GLN A 20 40.59 -1.04 -9.07
C GLN A 20 39.82 -1.32 -7.79
N GLU A 21 38.53 -1.70 -7.97
CA GLU A 21 37.80 -2.30 -6.86
C GLU A 21 38.62 -3.49 -6.40
N LYS A 22 38.96 -3.53 -5.11
CA LYS A 22 39.55 -4.74 -4.54
C LYS A 22 38.57 -5.87 -4.87
N PRO A 23 39.03 -6.93 -5.54
CA PRO A 23 38.15 -8.05 -5.85
C PRO A 23 37.57 -8.60 -4.56
N LEU A 24 36.34 -9.12 -4.62
CA LEU A 24 35.73 -9.87 -3.53
C LEU A 24 36.74 -10.89 -3.02
N PRO A 25 36.99 -11.02 -1.70
CA PRO A 25 37.91 -12.04 -1.21
C PRO A 25 37.55 -13.38 -1.81
N SER A 26 38.52 -14.11 -2.34
CA SER A 26 38.33 -15.42 -2.95
C SER A 26 37.67 -16.45 -2.03
N LEU A 27 37.65 -16.15 -0.73
CA LEU A 27 36.99 -16.96 0.28
C LEU A 27 35.45 -16.88 0.26
N TYR A 28 34.82 -15.92 -0.44
CA TYR A 28 33.38 -15.79 -0.50
C TYR A 28 32.89 -16.08 -1.93
N GLY A 29 31.80 -16.88 -2.03
CA GLY A 29 31.24 -17.24 -3.32
C GLY A 29 29.83 -17.82 -3.21
N THR A 30 29.37 -18.35 -4.33
CA THR A 30 28.06 -19.02 -4.42
C THR A 30 28.23 -20.47 -4.83
N GLY A 31 27.25 -21.32 -4.47
CA GLY A 31 27.21 -22.73 -4.82
C GLY A 31 25.79 -23.15 -5.22
N SER A 32 25.60 -24.45 -5.42
CA SER A 32 24.30 -25.01 -5.79
C SER A 32 24.01 -26.26 -4.97
N TRP A 33 22.86 -26.25 -4.28
CA TRP A 33 22.35 -27.40 -3.50
C TRP A 33 20.87 -27.24 -3.21
N ASN A 34 20.24 -28.21 -2.56
CA ASN A 34 18.86 -28.08 -2.10
C ASN A 34 18.82 -27.27 -0.79
N ALA A 35 18.50 -25.97 -0.89
CA ALA A 35 18.43 -25.05 0.25
C ALA A 35 17.28 -25.39 1.22
N ASP A 36 16.19 -25.99 0.75
CA ASP A 36 15.03 -26.32 1.60
C ASP A 36 15.38 -27.40 2.63
N SER A 37 16.37 -28.26 2.31
CA SER A 37 16.85 -29.31 3.23
C SER A 37 18.09 -28.92 4.04
N LEU A 38 18.93 -28.01 3.55
CA LEU A 38 20.26 -27.75 4.11
C LEU A 38 20.48 -26.26 4.52
N GLY A 39 19.52 -25.37 4.21
CA GLY A 39 19.66 -23.95 4.42
C GLY A 39 20.44 -23.26 3.30
N ASN A 40 20.65 -21.94 3.44
CA ASN A 40 21.17 -21.08 2.37
C ASN A 40 22.70 -20.93 2.37
N HIS A 41 23.40 -21.50 3.37
CA HIS A 41 24.82 -21.22 3.61
C HIS A 41 25.62 -22.49 3.94
N ARG A 42 26.85 -22.58 3.41
CA ARG A 42 27.81 -23.63 3.73
C ARG A 42 29.25 -23.13 3.72
N VAL A 43 30.13 -23.89 4.37
CA VAL A 43 31.59 -23.78 4.22
C VAL A 43 32.09 -24.97 3.43
N VAL A 44 32.92 -24.74 2.43
CA VAL A 44 33.65 -25.76 1.69
C VAL A 44 35.00 -25.96 2.36
N VAL A 45 35.31 -27.21 2.72
CA VAL A 45 36.63 -27.57 3.29
C VAL A 45 37.24 -28.75 2.53
N SER A 46 38.57 -28.74 2.39
CA SER A 46 39.33 -29.84 1.79
C SER A 46 40.06 -30.68 2.88
N VAL A 47 40.14 -32.00 2.66
CA VAL A 47 40.87 -32.92 3.51
C VAL A 47 41.88 -33.64 2.64
N ASP A 48 43.17 -33.36 2.84
CA ASP A 48 44.25 -33.92 2.04
C ASP A 48 44.90 -35.14 2.67
N ARG A 49 44.83 -35.25 4.01
CA ARG A 49 45.50 -36.30 4.77
C ARG A 49 44.51 -37.21 5.46
N PRO A 50 44.70 -38.51 5.41
CA PRO A 50 43.84 -39.45 6.13
C PRO A 50 43.98 -39.30 7.63
N GLY A 51 42.84 -39.50 8.34
CA GLY A 51 42.72 -39.49 9.79
C GLY A 51 41.36 -40.00 10.18
N ASP A 52 41.22 -40.58 11.37
CA ASP A 52 39.91 -41.01 11.88
C ASP A 52 39.05 -39.78 12.34
N ALA A 53 39.74 -38.67 12.59
CA ALA A 53 39.12 -37.37 12.79
C ALA A 53 39.98 -36.25 12.19
N VAL A 54 39.35 -35.25 11.58
CA VAL A 54 39.97 -34.01 11.08
C VAL A 54 39.29 -32.81 11.72
N LEU A 55 39.97 -31.66 11.80
CA LEU A 55 39.45 -30.43 12.38
C LEU A 55 39.32 -29.32 11.33
N ALA A 56 38.13 -28.85 11.07
CA ALA A 56 37.86 -27.61 10.36
C ALA A 56 37.85 -26.43 11.34
N THR A 57 38.73 -25.45 11.11
CA THR A 57 38.72 -24.17 11.81
C THR A 57 38.24 -23.08 10.86
N MET A 58 37.01 -22.56 11.08
CA MET A 58 36.31 -21.64 10.22
C MET A 58 36.25 -20.26 10.88
N ASN A 59 36.85 -19.25 10.25
CA ASN A 59 36.73 -17.85 10.67
C ASN A 59 35.57 -17.18 9.89
N TRP A 60 34.35 -17.61 10.15
CA TRP A 60 33.15 -17.37 9.32
C TRP A 60 32.46 -16.03 9.52
N ARG A 61 32.76 -15.25 10.57
CA ARG A 61 32.26 -13.88 10.75
C ARG A 61 30.74 -13.73 10.56
N ARG A 62 29.97 -14.54 11.30
CA ARG A 62 28.51 -14.65 11.16
C ARG A 62 27.79 -13.50 11.84
N ARG A 63 26.83 -12.89 11.16
CA ARG A 63 25.96 -11.87 11.76
C ARG A 63 24.83 -12.45 12.62
N ASP A 64 24.40 -13.69 12.38
CA ASP A 64 23.28 -14.31 13.06
C ASP A 64 23.53 -14.57 14.54
N LEU A 65 22.49 -14.46 15.33
CA LEU A 65 22.55 -14.65 16.79
C LEU A 65 22.55 -16.14 17.15
N ASN A 66 23.19 -16.48 18.28
CA ASN A 66 23.23 -17.81 18.89
C ASN A 66 23.69 -18.92 17.93
N PRO A 67 24.79 -18.76 17.18
CA PRO A 67 25.28 -19.79 16.27
C PRO A 67 25.66 -21.08 17.01
N GLU A 68 26.06 -21.00 18.27
CA GLU A 68 26.39 -22.15 19.14
C GLU A 68 25.19 -23.07 19.36
N ALA A 69 23.98 -22.57 19.30
CA ALA A 69 22.77 -23.38 19.46
C ALA A 69 22.32 -24.06 18.16
N LYS A 70 22.69 -23.52 16.98
CA LYS A 70 22.18 -23.95 15.67
C LYS A 70 22.84 -25.21 15.17
N ASN A 71 22.09 -25.99 14.37
CA ASN A 71 22.57 -27.23 13.79
C ASN A 71 23.69 -27.02 12.77
N LEU A 72 24.62 -27.96 12.74
CA LEU A 72 25.68 -28.09 11.75
C LEU A 72 25.56 -29.46 11.07
N ILE A 73 25.62 -29.49 9.74
CA ILE A 73 25.53 -30.70 8.96
C ILE A 73 26.78 -30.80 8.10
N VAL A 74 27.52 -31.88 8.24
CA VAL A 74 28.69 -32.18 7.40
C VAL A 74 28.29 -33.18 6.35
N VAL A 75 28.63 -32.89 5.07
CA VAL A 75 28.34 -33.77 3.92
C VAL A 75 29.63 -33.99 3.14
N ASP A 76 29.92 -35.23 2.80
CA ASP A 76 30.99 -35.63 1.88
C ASP A 76 30.58 -35.22 0.46
N ALA A 77 31.36 -34.34 -0.17
CA ALA A 77 31.03 -33.76 -1.47
C ALA A 77 30.97 -34.77 -2.61
N LYS A 78 31.81 -35.81 -2.54
CA LYS A 78 31.89 -36.86 -3.58
C LYS A 78 30.71 -37.82 -3.53
N THR A 79 30.28 -38.19 -2.31
CA THR A 79 29.22 -39.20 -2.14
C THR A 79 27.85 -38.62 -1.92
N GLY A 80 27.76 -37.32 -1.56
CA GLY A 80 26.54 -36.64 -1.13
C GLY A 80 25.99 -37.12 0.21
N LYS A 81 26.72 -37.99 0.93
CA LYS A 81 26.24 -38.55 2.21
C LYS A 81 26.60 -37.68 3.39
N ARG A 82 25.68 -37.60 4.35
CA ARG A 82 25.92 -36.95 5.63
C ARG A 82 26.94 -37.73 6.44
N VAL A 83 27.91 -36.99 7.00
CA VAL A 83 28.86 -37.50 7.96
C VAL A 83 28.21 -37.50 9.33
N MET A 84 28.13 -38.67 9.99
CA MET A 84 27.44 -38.77 11.31
C MET A 84 28.37 -38.46 12.47
N ASN A 85 29.63 -38.84 12.40
CA ASN A 85 30.63 -38.57 13.42
C ASN A 85 31.11 -37.12 13.28
N VAL A 86 30.45 -36.20 14.04
CA VAL A 86 30.72 -34.76 14.07
C VAL A 86 30.77 -34.28 15.52
N ALA A 87 31.83 -33.55 15.90
CA ALA A 87 31.98 -32.94 17.22
C ALA A 87 32.25 -31.44 17.07
N ARG A 88 31.64 -30.62 17.96
CA ARG A 88 31.82 -29.16 17.98
C ARG A 88 32.65 -28.77 19.21
N PHE A 89 33.48 -27.74 19.06
CA PHE A 89 34.25 -27.16 20.15
C PHE A 89 33.90 -25.71 20.36
N THR A 90 34.66 -24.79 19.75
CA THR A 90 34.34 -23.39 19.76
C THR A 90 33.37 -23.10 18.62
N VAL A 91 32.15 -22.68 18.92
CA VAL A 91 31.19 -22.18 17.93
C VAL A 91 30.62 -20.87 18.47
N ASN A 92 30.97 -19.78 17.81
CA ASN A 92 30.47 -18.44 18.11
C ASN A 92 30.30 -17.64 16.79
N ARG A 93 29.97 -16.38 16.87
CA ARG A 93 29.77 -15.52 15.69
C ARG A 93 31.05 -15.30 14.87
N GLU A 94 32.22 -15.37 15.47
CA GLU A 94 33.51 -15.11 14.82
C GLU A 94 34.14 -16.39 14.30
N LYS A 95 33.99 -17.51 15.01
CA LYS A 95 34.74 -18.73 14.75
C LYS A 95 33.90 -19.99 14.96
N GLY A 96 34.15 -21.01 14.13
CA GLY A 96 33.66 -22.37 14.30
C GLY A 96 34.81 -23.40 14.29
N GLU A 97 34.88 -24.30 15.27
CA GLU A 97 35.77 -25.45 15.34
C GLU A 97 34.93 -26.73 15.30
N VAL A 98 35.02 -27.48 14.21
CA VAL A 98 34.21 -28.68 13.96
C VAL A 98 35.14 -29.83 13.56
N ALA A 99 35.18 -30.89 14.41
CA ALA A 99 35.84 -32.12 14.06
C ALA A 99 34.85 -33.09 13.42
N PHE A 100 35.30 -33.83 12.41
CA PHE A 100 34.44 -34.81 11.75
C PHE A 100 35.28 -35.99 11.22
N GLN A 101 34.62 -37.12 11.01
CA GLN A 101 35.26 -38.34 10.43
C GLN A 101 35.22 -38.31 8.93
N PRO A 102 36.34 -38.08 8.21
CA PRO A 102 36.34 -38.04 6.80
C PRO A 102 36.14 -39.43 6.19
N GLN A 103 35.34 -39.52 5.12
CA GLN A 103 35.03 -40.77 4.40
C GLN A 103 35.77 -40.85 3.05
N THR A 104 35.97 -39.73 2.41
CA THR A 104 36.74 -39.61 1.16
C THR A 104 37.99 -38.77 1.42
N VAL A 105 39.20 -39.35 1.19
CA VAL A 105 40.48 -38.64 1.37
C VAL A 105 41.42 -39.04 0.19
N PRO A 106 41.99 -38.07 -0.55
CA PRO A 106 41.68 -36.67 -0.50
C PRO A 106 40.25 -36.37 -0.96
N GLY A 107 39.63 -35.29 -0.39
CA GLY A 107 38.27 -34.94 -0.76
C GLY A 107 37.77 -33.66 -0.16
N GLU A 108 36.69 -33.14 -0.72
CA GLU A 108 35.98 -31.95 -0.20
C GLU A 108 34.79 -32.35 0.67
N TYR A 109 34.49 -31.48 1.62
CA TYR A 109 33.34 -31.59 2.51
C TYR A 109 32.60 -30.28 2.60
N TYR A 110 31.28 -30.35 2.76
CA TYR A 110 30.41 -29.19 2.92
C TYR A 110 29.88 -29.15 4.34
N ILE A 111 30.08 -28.02 5.04
CA ILE A 111 29.58 -27.78 6.39
C ILE A 111 28.46 -26.75 6.32
N TYR A 112 27.20 -27.21 6.40
CA TYR A 112 26.01 -26.36 6.39
C TYR A 112 25.70 -25.88 7.81
N TYR A 113 25.40 -24.59 7.99
CA TYR A 113 25.33 -23.99 9.34
C TYR A 113 24.08 -23.14 9.63
N LEU A 114 23.15 -22.96 8.67
CA LEU A 114 21.88 -22.27 8.80
C LEU A 114 20.71 -23.09 8.27
N LYS A 115 20.77 -24.44 8.47
CA LYS A 115 19.60 -25.25 8.18
C LYS A 115 18.41 -24.73 8.96
N ASN A 116 17.29 -24.60 8.27
CA ASN A 116 16.02 -24.16 8.86
C ASN A 116 14.89 -25.13 8.52
N VAL A 117 13.77 -24.97 9.25
CA VAL A 117 12.53 -25.72 9.02
C VAL A 117 11.39 -24.70 8.96
N MET A 118 10.68 -24.74 7.85
CA MET A 118 9.51 -23.90 7.64
C MET A 118 8.23 -24.63 8.05
N SER A 119 7.34 -23.93 8.75
CA SER A 119 6.03 -24.39 9.20
C SER A 119 5.02 -23.24 9.15
N GLY A 120 3.79 -23.49 9.54
CA GLY A 120 2.73 -22.47 9.55
C GLY A 120 2.00 -22.36 8.21
N SER A 121 1.38 -21.22 7.95
CA SER A 121 0.68 -20.95 6.69
C SER A 121 1.65 -20.88 5.50
N ARG A 122 1.18 -21.33 4.35
CA ARG A 122 1.94 -21.22 3.09
C ARG A 122 2.37 -19.77 2.80
N TYR A 123 1.52 -18.80 3.11
CA TYR A 123 1.74 -17.38 2.81
C TYR A 123 2.23 -16.56 4.00
N TYR A 124 2.23 -17.15 5.21
CA TYR A 124 2.74 -16.56 6.45
C TYR A 124 3.56 -17.62 7.18
N PRO A 125 4.76 -17.95 6.68
CA PRO A 125 5.56 -19.03 7.24
C PRO A 125 6.16 -18.63 8.59
N THR A 126 6.32 -19.63 9.43
CA THR A 126 7.20 -19.57 10.61
C THR A 126 8.43 -20.42 10.32
N VAL A 127 9.61 -19.81 10.37
CA VAL A 127 10.87 -20.50 10.15
C VAL A 127 11.64 -20.59 11.47
N LYS A 128 12.13 -21.78 11.79
CA LYS A 128 12.95 -22.06 12.97
C LYS A 128 14.26 -22.73 12.57
N TYR A 129 15.32 -22.44 13.32
CA TYR A 129 16.63 -23.07 13.16
C TYR A 129 16.76 -24.19 14.18
N PRO A 130 16.84 -25.47 13.76
CA PRO A 130 16.98 -26.60 14.69
C PRO A 130 18.26 -26.48 15.53
N LEU A 131 18.17 -27.00 16.73
CA LEU A 131 19.33 -27.13 17.63
C LEU A 131 20.31 -28.16 17.04
N PHE A 132 21.55 -28.07 17.49
CA PHE A 132 22.59 -29.03 17.09
C PHE A 132 22.18 -30.46 17.47
N GLU A 133 22.30 -31.34 16.50
CA GLU A 133 22.03 -32.76 16.66
C GLU A 133 23.35 -33.50 16.93
N GLU A 134 23.49 -34.07 18.11
CA GLU A 134 24.63 -34.88 18.45
C GLU A 134 24.53 -36.27 17.83
N THR A 135 25.22 -36.47 16.70
CA THR A 135 25.12 -37.69 15.90
C THR A 135 26.36 -38.60 16.03
N ALA A 136 27.42 -38.12 16.69
CA ALA A 136 28.68 -38.86 16.83
C ALA A 136 28.53 -40.05 17.81
N SER A 137 29.13 -41.18 17.44
CA SER A 137 29.20 -42.34 18.36
C SER A 137 30.12 -42.09 19.54
N ALA A 138 29.76 -42.61 20.72
CA ALA A 138 30.54 -42.45 21.92
C ALA A 138 31.94 -43.08 21.77
N GLU A 139 32.04 -44.18 21.04
CA GLU A 139 33.31 -44.87 20.77
C GLU A 139 34.24 -43.97 19.95
N TRP A 140 33.75 -43.35 18.86
CA TRP A 140 34.54 -42.44 18.03
C TRP A 140 34.99 -41.19 18.82
N LEU A 141 34.10 -40.59 19.60
CA LEU A 141 34.43 -39.45 20.46
C LEU A 141 35.55 -39.78 21.45
N LYS A 142 35.48 -40.93 22.10
CA LYS A 142 36.49 -41.41 23.06
C LYS A 142 37.85 -41.76 22.38
N ALA A 143 37.80 -42.47 21.27
CA ALA A 143 39.01 -42.91 20.54
C ALA A 143 39.82 -41.69 20.05
N ASN A 144 39.15 -40.62 19.61
CA ASN A 144 39.77 -39.40 19.09
C ASN A 144 39.94 -38.29 20.16
N LYS A 145 39.63 -38.55 21.44
CA LYS A 145 39.73 -37.63 22.56
C LYS A 145 38.89 -36.36 22.39
N LEU A 146 37.69 -36.49 21.79
CA LEU A 146 36.82 -35.39 21.43
C LEU A 146 35.76 -35.02 22.49
N THR A 147 35.82 -35.61 23.68
CA THR A 147 34.89 -35.34 24.79
C THR A 147 35.25 -34.11 25.63
N GLY A 148 36.37 -33.45 25.35
CA GLY A 148 36.81 -32.25 26.03
C GLY A 148 36.22 -30.97 25.48
N LYS A 149 36.37 -29.84 26.21
CA LYS A 149 35.89 -28.52 25.78
C LYS A 149 36.76 -27.84 24.70
N LYS A 150 37.98 -28.33 24.48
CA LYS A 150 38.93 -27.82 23.50
C LYS A 150 39.22 -28.89 22.47
N ALA A 151 39.36 -28.51 21.23
CA ALA A 151 39.74 -29.41 20.14
C ALA A 151 41.15 -29.96 20.42
N PRO A 152 41.38 -31.30 20.34
CA PRO A 152 42.72 -31.87 20.37
C PRO A 152 43.45 -31.51 19.05
N LYS A 153 44.75 -31.80 19.02
CA LYS A 153 45.56 -31.62 17.82
C LYS A 153 45.17 -32.71 16.82
N LEU A 154 44.48 -32.32 15.73
CA LEU A 154 44.03 -33.20 14.67
C LEU A 154 44.60 -32.75 13.32
N PRO A 155 44.62 -33.63 12.30
CA PRO A 155 44.83 -33.17 10.92
C PRO A 155 43.85 -32.11 10.53
N ALA A 156 44.30 -31.07 9.81
CA ALA A 156 43.43 -29.96 9.40
C ALA A 156 42.53 -30.33 8.23
N ALA A 157 41.27 -29.90 8.28
CA ALA A 157 40.45 -29.68 7.11
C ALA A 157 40.56 -28.18 6.76
N THR A 158 41.10 -27.90 5.56
CA THR A 158 41.38 -26.50 5.13
C THR A 158 40.12 -25.86 4.57
N VAL A 159 39.83 -24.65 5.04
CA VAL A 159 38.70 -23.85 4.49
C VAL A 159 39.06 -23.33 3.10
N GLU A 160 38.29 -23.71 2.10
CA GLU A 160 38.44 -23.24 0.74
C GLU A 160 37.54 -22.05 0.44
N GLN A 161 36.26 -22.11 0.87
CA GLN A 161 35.28 -21.06 0.56
C GLN A 161 34.08 -21.06 1.50
N TYR A 162 33.57 -19.87 1.80
CA TYR A 162 32.25 -19.64 2.40
C TYR A 162 31.25 -19.39 1.27
N GLN A 163 30.19 -20.20 1.17
CA GLN A 163 29.25 -20.12 0.06
C GLN A 163 27.82 -19.84 0.53
N ALA A 164 27.15 -18.94 -0.19
CA ALA A 164 25.69 -18.82 -0.19
C ALA A 164 25.10 -19.58 -1.40
N ILE A 165 23.80 -19.88 -1.35
CA ILE A 165 23.08 -20.54 -2.45
C ILE A 165 23.02 -19.67 -3.73
N ASN A 166 23.08 -18.35 -3.59
CA ASN A 166 23.14 -17.33 -4.64
C ASN A 166 23.55 -15.98 -4.06
N ASP A 167 23.75 -14.97 -4.91
CA ASP A 167 24.16 -13.63 -4.49
C ASP A 167 23.13 -12.93 -3.59
N PHE A 168 21.83 -13.19 -3.79
CA PHE A 168 20.76 -12.61 -2.97
C PHE A 168 20.78 -13.08 -1.51
N ASN A 169 21.33 -14.26 -1.25
CA ASN A 169 21.55 -14.82 0.09
C ASN A 169 22.98 -14.60 0.61
N SER A 170 23.85 -13.90 -0.13
CA SER A 170 25.22 -13.66 0.28
C SER A 170 25.32 -12.60 1.39
N PHE A 171 26.13 -12.88 2.40
CA PHE A 171 26.46 -11.90 3.45
C PHE A 171 27.57 -10.92 3.03
N TYR A 172 28.31 -11.22 2.03
CA TYR A 172 29.44 -10.39 1.61
C TYR A 172 28.98 -9.18 0.75
N PRO A 173 29.65 -8.01 0.92
CA PRO A 173 30.66 -7.68 1.97
C PRO A 173 30.05 -7.05 3.25
N MET A 174 28.83 -6.52 3.19
CA MET A 174 28.27 -5.65 4.24
C MET A 174 27.62 -6.39 5.40
N GLU A 175 27.70 -7.72 5.41
CA GLU A 175 27.14 -8.59 6.45
C GLU A 175 28.15 -9.56 7.05
N VAL A 176 29.42 -9.42 6.67
CA VAL A 176 30.57 -10.12 7.25
C VAL A 176 31.08 -9.28 8.40
N ILE A 177 30.88 -9.72 9.65
CA ILE A 177 31.18 -8.89 10.83
C ILE A 177 32.68 -8.72 11.09
N ALA A 178 33.07 -7.55 11.58
CA ALA A 178 34.37 -7.36 12.25
C ALA A 178 34.40 -8.13 13.57
N THR A 179 35.55 -8.76 13.87
CA THR A 179 35.76 -9.45 15.15
C THR A 179 35.89 -8.45 16.29
N GLN A 180 35.70 -8.92 17.52
CA GLN A 180 35.90 -8.09 18.70
C GLN A 180 37.36 -7.56 18.82
N ALA A 181 38.34 -8.40 18.47
CA ALA A 181 39.75 -8.01 18.48
C ALA A 181 40.05 -6.89 17.46
N GLU A 182 39.44 -6.92 16.28
CA GLU A 182 39.58 -5.89 15.25
C GLU A 182 38.89 -4.58 15.67
N LYS A 183 37.70 -4.66 16.27
CA LYS A 183 37.03 -3.50 16.85
C LYS A 183 37.87 -2.85 17.96
N GLU A 184 38.44 -3.65 18.85
CA GLU A 184 39.33 -3.16 19.91
C GLU A 184 40.61 -2.51 19.36
N ALA A 185 41.21 -3.09 18.31
CA ALA A 185 42.37 -2.52 17.65
C ALA A 185 42.06 -1.16 17.01
N LEU A 186 40.90 -1.06 16.31
CA LEU A 186 40.41 0.21 15.72
C LEU A 186 40.20 1.26 16.83
N LEU A 187 39.54 0.90 17.90
CA LEU A 187 39.32 1.81 19.03
C LEU A 187 40.63 2.24 19.71
N LYS A 188 41.60 1.36 19.83
CA LYS A 188 42.92 1.68 20.39
C LYS A 188 43.69 2.66 19.48
N ALA A 189 43.56 2.54 18.18
CA ALA A 189 44.16 3.47 17.20
C ALA A 189 43.50 4.85 17.27
N ARG A 190 42.26 4.97 17.74
CA ARG A 190 41.44 6.20 17.78
C ARG A 190 40.93 6.49 19.21
N PRO A 191 41.82 6.73 20.22
CA PRO A 191 41.41 6.76 21.63
C PRO A 191 40.54 7.96 22.01
N ALA A 192 40.63 9.07 21.29
CA ALA A 192 39.88 10.30 21.56
C ALA A 192 38.48 10.34 20.92
N GLU A 193 38.21 9.48 19.97
CA GLU A 193 36.96 9.54 19.20
C GLU A 193 35.81 8.88 19.95
N LYS A 194 34.69 9.60 20.12
CA LYS A 194 33.46 9.08 20.72
C LYS A 194 32.70 8.18 19.76
N TYR A 195 32.69 8.57 18.50
CA TYR A 195 32.11 7.78 17.41
C TYR A 195 33.09 7.70 16.24
N ILE A 196 32.92 6.68 15.42
CA ILE A 196 33.72 6.49 14.22
C ILE A 196 32.80 6.65 13.01
N LEU A 197 33.24 7.47 12.06
CA LEU A 197 32.56 7.71 10.82
C LEU A 197 33.24 6.89 9.71
N PHE A 198 32.42 6.20 8.89
CA PHE A 198 32.88 5.45 7.73
C PHE A 198 32.21 5.98 6.48
N THR A 199 32.93 6.09 5.39
CA THR A 199 32.36 6.47 4.10
C THR A 199 32.06 5.23 3.28
N GLU A 200 30.89 5.17 2.63
CA GLU A 200 30.50 3.98 1.89
C GLU A 200 29.81 4.32 0.57
N ASP A 201 30.14 3.55 -0.47
CA ASP A 201 29.52 3.67 -1.79
C ASP A 201 28.09 3.11 -1.80
N ARG A 202 27.21 3.70 -2.60
CA ARG A 202 25.82 3.28 -2.78
C ARG A 202 25.65 1.82 -3.20
N ARG A 203 26.65 1.21 -3.84
CA ARG A 203 26.64 -0.22 -4.23
C ARG A 203 26.73 -1.17 -3.03
N PHE A 204 27.14 -0.65 -1.88
CA PHE A 204 27.29 -1.42 -0.65
C PHE A 204 26.38 -0.84 0.45
N PRO A 205 25.04 -1.02 0.39
CA PRO A 205 24.14 -0.52 1.40
C PRO A 205 24.55 -1.01 2.80
N ILE A 206 24.62 -0.11 3.76
CA ILE A 206 24.88 -0.44 5.15
C ILE A 206 23.68 -1.24 5.67
N ARG A 207 23.92 -2.50 6.10
CA ARG A 207 22.88 -3.49 6.38
C ARG A 207 22.73 -3.83 7.86
N MET A 208 23.80 -3.69 8.65
CA MET A 208 23.83 -4.08 10.04
C MET A 208 23.76 -2.85 10.95
N THR A 209 22.89 -2.91 11.96
CA THR A 209 22.72 -1.85 12.95
C THR A 209 23.45 -2.14 14.27
N THR A 210 23.93 -3.39 14.45
CA THR A 210 24.58 -3.84 15.70
C THR A 210 26.05 -4.20 15.55
N ASP A 211 26.51 -4.34 14.32
CA ASP A 211 27.89 -4.75 14.01
C ASP A 211 28.44 -3.87 12.88
N ILE A 212 29.76 -3.66 12.90
CA ILE A 212 30.46 -3.03 11.78
C ILE A 212 30.93 -4.13 10.81
N PRO A 213 30.83 -3.88 9.48
CA PRO A 213 31.36 -4.81 8.48
C PRO A 213 32.87 -4.95 8.57
N TYR A 214 33.41 -6.15 8.32
CA TYR A 214 34.85 -6.36 8.17
C TYR A 214 35.45 -5.48 7.05
N LYS A 215 34.70 -5.22 5.99
CA LYS A 215 35.07 -4.31 4.91
C LYS A 215 35.59 -2.96 5.41
N TRP A 216 34.97 -2.42 6.46
CA TRP A 216 35.39 -1.12 7.03
C TRP A 216 36.70 -1.19 7.80
N ILE A 217 36.99 -2.35 8.41
CA ILE A 217 38.31 -2.59 9.02
C ILE A 217 39.39 -2.68 7.96
N GLU A 218 39.11 -3.36 6.85
CA GLU A 218 40.05 -3.60 5.75
C GLU A 218 40.36 -2.35 4.96
N GLU A 219 39.33 -1.53 4.67
CA GLU A 219 39.48 -0.31 3.85
C GLU A 219 39.92 0.91 4.65
N ASP A 220 39.62 0.99 5.95
CA ASP A 220 39.96 2.06 6.89
C ASP A 220 39.70 3.49 6.36
N ARG A 221 38.48 3.71 5.77
CA ARG A 221 38.07 4.98 5.15
C ARG A 221 37.17 5.76 6.10
N HIS A 222 37.60 6.94 6.53
CA HIS A 222 36.90 7.71 7.55
C HIS A 222 36.59 9.16 7.18
N ASP A 223 37.46 9.83 6.46
CA ASP A 223 37.44 11.27 6.23
C ASP A 223 37.43 11.68 4.76
N THR A 224 37.42 10.72 3.86
CA THR A 224 37.39 10.94 2.40
C THR A 224 36.37 10.05 1.73
N PHE A 225 35.70 10.60 0.72
CA PHE A 225 34.86 9.86 -0.18
C PHE A 225 35.08 10.31 -1.61
N THR A 226 35.22 9.37 -2.54
CA THR A 226 35.31 9.65 -3.98
C THR A 226 34.23 8.87 -4.70
N GLY A 227 33.43 9.60 -5.48
CA GLY A 227 32.36 9.03 -6.28
C GLY A 227 32.43 9.44 -7.74
N THR A 228 31.63 8.78 -8.58
CA THR A 228 31.45 9.11 -9.99
C THR A 228 29.98 9.27 -10.30
N ALA A 229 29.59 10.40 -10.89
CA ALA A 229 28.22 10.71 -11.27
C ALA A 229 28.12 11.08 -12.74
N ASP A 230 26.96 10.81 -13.34
CA ASP A 230 26.60 11.32 -14.64
C ASP A 230 25.92 12.70 -14.53
N LYS A 231 25.94 13.52 -15.59
CA LYS A 231 25.17 14.78 -15.66
C LYS A 231 23.67 14.47 -15.55
N GLY A 232 22.94 15.26 -14.81
CA GLY A 232 21.52 15.08 -14.56
C GLY A 232 21.19 13.97 -13.56
N GLU A 233 22.19 13.29 -12.97
CA GLU A 233 21.99 12.22 -12.00
C GLU A 233 21.59 12.78 -10.63
N TYR A 234 20.67 12.09 -9.95
CA TYR A 234 20.54 12.20 -8.50
C TYR A 234 21.51 11.21 -7.86
N TYR A 235 22.70 11.70 -7.54
CA TYR A 235 23.79 10.87 -7.01
C TYR A 235 23.59 10.60 -5.51
N THR A 236 23.78 9.36 -5.08
CA THR A 236 23.66 8.98 -3.66
C THR A 236 24.93 8.32 -3.13
N PHE A 237 25.19 8.46 -1.84
CA PHE A 237 26.23 7.76 -1.09
C PHE A 237 25.84 7.66 0.39
N GLN A 238 26.67 7.03 1.21
CA GLN A 238 26.36 6.79 2.61
C GLN A 238 27.51 7.19 3.53
N LEU A 239 27.16 7.59 4.76
CA LEU A 239 28.09 7.67 5.89
C LEU A 239 27.57 6.71 6.98
N GLY A 240 28.43 5.80 7.45
CA GLY A 240 28.13 4.93 8.58
C GLY A 240 28.63 5.58 9.88
N VAL A 241 27.74 5.84 10.81
CA VAL A 241 28.06 6.36 12.14
C VAL A 241 28.06 5.22 13.15
N TRP A 242 29.21 4.82 13.66
CA TRP A 242 29.31 3.87 14.74
C TRP A 242 29.52 4.57 16.09
N ALA A 243 28.51 4.50 16.98
CA ALA A 243 28.55 5.08 18.33
C ALA A 243 29.42 4.23 19.25
N ALA A 244 30.72 4.34 19.09
CA ALA A 244 31.74 3.43 19.64
C ALA A 244 31.95 3.55 21.13
N ARG A 245 31.77 4.76 21.73
CA ARG A 245 32.03 5.05 23.16
C ARG A 245 30.98 6.02 23.72
N GLY A 246 29.75 5.59 23.73
CA GLY A 246 28.60 6.37 24.20
C GLY A 246 27.63 6.71 23.07
N ALA A 247 26.42 7.05 23.45
CA ALA A 247 25.39 7.46 22.47
C ALA A 247 25.80 8.75 21.75
N VAL A 248 25.39 8.85 20.48
CA VAL A 248 25.55 10.04 19.62
C VAL A 248 24.17 10.60 19.35
N ASN A 249 23.86 11.74 19.97
CA ASN A 249 22.52 12.29 19.94
C ASN A 249 22.42 13.48 19.00
N HIS A 250 21.24 13.64 18.38
CA HIS A 250 20.89 14.79 17.55
C HIS A 250 21.89 15.05 16.41
N LEU A 251 22.15 14.01 15.61
CA LEU A 251 23.01 14.08 14.43
C LEU A 251 22.52 15.16 13.47
N LYS A 252 23.45 16.02 13.02
CA LYS A 252 23.26 17.00 11.95
C LYS A 252 24.28 16.78 10.84
N VAL A 253 23.88 17.03 9.62
CA VAL A 253 24.71 16.88 8.43
C VAL A 253 24.67 18.18 7.64
N ASP A 254 25.83 18.83 7.52
CA ASP A 254 26.02 20.08 6.78
C ASP A 254 26.91 19.84 5.56
N TYR A 255 26.77 20.67 4.56
CA TYR A 255 27.46 20.53 3.28
C TYR A 255 28.14 21.84 2.87
N SER A 256 29.35 21.77 2.26
CA SER A 256 29.83 22.83 1.43
C SER A 256 29.36 22.64 -0.01
N ALA A 257 29.40 23.69 -0.82
CA ALA A 257 29.32 23.52 -2.27
C ALA A 257 30.48 22.62 -2.76
N LEU A 258 30.26 21.77 -3.74
CA LEU A 258 31.33 21.09 -4.46
C LEU A 258 31.76 21.97 -5.62
N VAL A 259 33.03 22.33 -5.66
CA VAL A 259 33.57 23.27 -6.63
C VAL A 259 34.60 22.60 -7.53
N ASN A 260 34.45 22.79 -8.82
CA ASN A 260 35.49 22.46 -9.78
C ASN A 260 36.52 23.61 -9.79
N LYS A 261 37.71 23.38 -9.27
CA LYS A 261 38.78 24.38 -9.14
C LYS A 261 39.29 24.92 -10.46
N GLN A 262 39.11 24.18 -11.58
CA GLN A 262 39.57 24.60 -12.89
C GLN A 262 38.59 25.54 -13.58
N THR A 263 37.31 25.28 -13.45
CA THR A 263 36.24 26.02 -14.16
C THR A 263 35.49 27.00 -13.26
N GLY A 264 35.56 26.86 -11.94
CA GLY A 264 34.73 27.59 -10.99
C GLY A 264 33.26 27.14 -10.92
N ALA A 265 32.87 26.17 -11.73
CA ALA A 265 31.52 25.61 -11.68
C ALA A 265 31.29 24.87 -10.35
N SER A 266 30.03 24.84 -9.87
CA SER A 266 29.76 24.25 -8.57
C SER A 266 28.41 23.52 -8.53
N ILE A 267 28.32 22.51 -7.62
CA ILE A 267 27.08 21.90 -7.14
C ILE A 267 26.81 22.58 -5.79
N PRO A 268 25.72 23.34 -5.63
CA PRO A 268 25.48 24.10 -4.40
C PRO A 268 25.17 23.19 -3.20
N ALA A 269 25.45 23.63 -1.99
CA ALA A 269 25.16 22.94 -0.76
C ALA A 269 23.66 22.57 -0.64
N SER A 270 22.78 23.42 -1.16
CA SER A 270 21.32 23.18 -1.18
C SER A 270 20.86 22.03 -2.09
N ALA A 271 21.74 21.51 -2.95
CA ALA A 271 21.45 20.33 -3.75
C ALA A 271 21.51 19.02 -2.94
N PHE A 272 22.06 19.06 -1.74
CA PHE A 272 22.25 17.89 -0.89
C PHE A 272 21.08 17.69 0.07
N THR A 273 20.77 16.42 0.34
CA THR A 273 19.74 16.00 1.31
C THR A 273 20.24 14.76 2.07
N CYS A 274 20.15 14.78 3.40
CA CYS A 274 20.27 13.59 4.22
C CYS A 274 18.87 13.09 4.58
N PHE A 275 18.47 11.93 4.07
CA PHE A 275 17.11 11.38 4.26
C PHE A 275 16.83 10.99 5.71
N ASN A 276 17.87 10.74 6.50
CA ASN A 276 17.76 10.28 7.89
C ASN A 276 17.50 11.43 8.87
N THR A 277 17.82 12.68 8.49
CA THR A 277 17.67 13.85 9.36
C THR A 277 16.46 14.72 9.01
N GLY A 278 15.65 14.34 8.04
CA GLY A 278 14.42 15.04 7.65
C GLY A 278 14.05 14.89 6.19
N GLY A 279 13.21 15.77 5.71
CA GLY A 279 12.73 15.77 4.33
C GLY A 279 11.39 16.45 4.17
N ILE A 280 10.56 15.90 3.26
CA ILE A 280 9.17 16.30 3.02
C ILE A 280 8.28 15.15 3.41
N ASP A 281 7.36 15.37 4.33
CA ASP A 281 6.44 14.34 4.81
C ASP A 281 5.34 14.02 3.79
N VAL A 282 4.46 13.08 4.15
CA VAL A 282 3.34 12.64 3.31
C VAL A 282 2.27 13.72 3.10
N THR A 283 2.29 14.79 3.87
CA THR A 283 1.39 15.95 3.71
C THR A 283 1.98 17.06 2.84
N GLY A 284 3.23 16.90 2.40
CA GLY A 284 3.97 17.91 1.63
C GLY A 284 4.68 18.94 2.50
N THR A 285 4.75 18.73 3.83
CA THR A 285 5.37 19.64 4.79
C THR A 285 6.83 19.27 5.00
N VAL A 286 7.70 20.26 5.01
CA VAL A 286 9.13 20.08 5.37
C VAL A 286 9.21 19.77 6.86
N PHE A 287 9.98 18.76 7.22
CA PHE A 287 10.20 18.36 8.61
C PHE A 287 11.66 18.03 8.89
N GLU A 288 12.07 18.23 10.12
CA GLU A 288 13.32 17.73 10.68
C GLU A 288 13.03 16.48 11.53
N LYS A 289 13.97 15.54 11.50
CA LYS A 289 13.89 14.29 12.23
C LYS A 289 15.09 14.16 13.15
N ASP A 290 14.83 13.83 14.41
CA ASP A 290 15.89 13.46 15.32
C ASP A 290 16.55 12.14 14.87
N CYS A 291 17.85 12.20 14.70
CA CYS A 291 18.66 11.04 14.37
C CYS A 291 19.70 10.84 15.47
N SER A 292 19.42 9.89 16.36
CA SER A 292 20.29 9.56 17.50
C SER A 292 20.71 8.09 17.43
N VAL A 293 21.98 7.79 17.78
CA VAL A 293 22.56 6.45 17.68
C VAL A 293 22.95 5.97 19.08
N PRO A 294 22.31 4.93 19.61
CA PRO A 294 22.70 4.35 20.91
C PRO A 294 24.12 3.79 20.89
N GLU A 295 24.77 3.73 22.05
CA GLU A 295 26.10 3.15 22.19
C GLU A 295 26.18 1.74 21.60
N GLY A 296 27.26 1.47 20.87
CA GLY A 296 27.51 0.20 20.19
C GLY A 296 26.73 -0.03 18.89
N LYS A 297 25.81 0.89 18.53
CA LYS A 297 25.00 0.79 17.30
C LYS A 297 25.61 1.52 16.12
N VAL A 298 25.14 1.16 14.94
CA VAL A 298 25.51 1.75 13.65
C VAL A 298 24.27 2.38 13.02
N GLN A 299 24.42 3.62 12.56
CA GLN A 299 23.43 4.35 11.79
C GLN A 299 23.96 4.66 10.39
N ALA A 300 23.25 4.26 9.36
CA ALA A 300 23.52 4.72 8.01
C ALA A 300 22.87 6.10 7.80
N LEU A 301 23.64 7.05 7.31
CA LEU A 301 23.16 8.35 6.82
C LEU A 301 23.21 8.32 5.29
N TRP A 302 22.04 8.23 4.66
CA TRP A 302 21.90 8.27 3.22
C TRP A 302 21.85 9.70 2.73
N ILE A 303 22.79 10.06 1.90
CA ILE A 303 22.94 11.41 1.35
C ILE A 303 22.74 11.35 -0.16
N GLY A 304 21.94 12.26 -0.68
CA GLY A 304 21.73 12.43 -2.12
C GLY A 304 21.98 13.85 -2.56
N ALA A 305 22.43 14.02 -3.80
CA ALA A 305 22.66 15.31 -4.42
C ALA A 305 22.20 15.31 -5.88
N MET A 306 21.50 16.37 -6.31
CA MET A 306 21.17 16.58 -7.71
C MET A 306 22.38 17.15 -8.45
N VAL A 307 22.92 16.42 -9.39
CA VAL A 307 23.95 16.88 -10.32
C VAL A 307 23.26 17.59 -11.49
N PRO A 308 23.50 18.90 -11.72
CA PRO A 308 22.85 19.60 -12.83
C PRO A 308 23.22 19.01 -14.19
N GLU A 309 22.26 18.93 -15.10
CA GLU A 309 22.48 18.38 -16.45
C GLU A 309 23.45 19.19 -17.27
N GLN A 310 23.47 20.51 -17.08
CA GLN A 310 24.35 21.44 -17.79
C GLN A 310 25.71 21.61 -17.13
N LEU A 311 26.00 20.88 -16.06
CA LEU A 311 27.26 20.98 -15.34
C LEU A 311 28.42 20.51 -16.25
N ALA A 312 29.53 21.20 -16.23
CA ALA A 312 30.73 20.77 -16.93
C ALA A 312 31.27 19.45 -16.34
N ALA A 313 31.71 18.53 -17.17
CA ALA A 313 32.38 17.33 -16.66
C ALA A 313 33.72 17.71 -15.98
N GLY A 314 34.14 16.93 -15.01
CA GLY A 314 35.36 17.18 -14.24
C GLY A 314 35.23 16.79 -12.78
N THR A 315 36.26 17.14 -12.00
CA THR A 315 36.32 16.81 -10.57
C THR A 315 35.77 17.97 -9.75
N TYR A 316 34.83 17.68 -8.86
CA TYR A 316 34.20 18.62 -7.94
C TYR A 316 34.56 18.23 -6.51
N GLU A 317 35.07 19.19 -5.74
CA GLU A 317 35.53 18.94 -4.37
C GLU A 317 34.81 19.83 -3.36
N GLY A 318 34.51 19.27 -2.20
CA GLY A 318 33.90 19.96 -1.07
C GLY A 318 33.90 19.10 0.16
N THR A 319 33.01 19.39 1.11
CA THR A 319 32.97 18.70 2.39
C THR A 319 31.54 18.35 2.83
N VAL A 320 31.42 17.25 3.55
CA VAL A 320 30.26 16.89 4.39
C VAL A 320 30.70 16.92 5.83
N THR A 321 30.00 17.67 6.66
CA THR A 321 30.27 17.78 8.09
C THR A 321 29.21 17.12 8.90
N VAL A 322 29.58 16.16 9.75
CA VAL A 322 28.69 15.48 10.69
C VAL A 322 28.97 16.00 12.09
N SER A 323 27.95 16.55 12.73
CA SER A 323 28.01 17.05 14.11
C SER A 323 26.91 16.42 14.97
N ALA A 324 27.13 16.35 16.26
CA ALA A 324 26.17 15.86 17.22
C ALA A 324 26.40 16.47 18.59
N GLU A 325 25.43 16.35 19.49
CA GLU A 325 25.48 16.97 20.80
C GLU A 325 26.60 16.36 21.69
N GLY A 326 27.48 17.20 22.20
CA GLY A 326 28.52 16.83 23.20
C GLY A 326 29.61 15.88 22.68
N VAL A 327 29.75 15.76 21.37
CA VAL A 327 30.81 14.96 20.71
C VAL A 327 31.55 15.80 19.66
N GLU A 328 32.72 15.28 19.23
CA GLU A 328 33.52 15.93 18.20
C GLU A 328 32.80 16.03 16.84
N THR A 329 32.94 17.14 16.15
CA THR A 329 32.49 17.30 14.76
C THR A 329 33.49 16.62 13.83
N LYS A 330 32.97 15.89 12.84
CA LYS A 330 33.80 15.22 11.81
C LYS A 330 33.51 15.76 10.43
N THR A 331 34.54 15.88 9.62
CA THR A 331 34.46 16.37 8.26
C THR A 331 34.93 15.28 7.29
N VAL A 332 34.14 15.00 6.27
CA VAL A 332 34.47 14.13 5.15
C VAL A 332 34.78 15.00 3.95
N HIS A 333 35.97 14.85 3.33
CA HIS A 333 36.29 15.43 2.05
C HIS A 333 35.62 14.64 0.93
N LEU A 334 34.72 15.31 0.23
CA LEU A 334 33.97 14.74 -0.86
C LEU A 334 34.55 15.12 -2.21
N THR A 335 34.88 14.12 -3.02
CA THR A 335 35.31 14.29 -4.40
C THR A 335 34.29 13.61 -5.31
N LEU A 336 33.64 14.35 -6.18
CA LEU A 336 32.68 13.83 -7.16
C LEU A 336 33.21 14.05 -8.58
N ASN A 337 33.51 12.99 -9.29
CA ASN A 337 33.91 13.02 -10.69
C ASN A 337 32.65 12.96 -11.57
N VAL A 338 32.32 14.10 -12.19
CA VAL A 338 31.20 14.22 -13.11
C VAL A 338 31.66 13.85 -14.52
N THR A 339 30.99 12.86 -15.12
CA THR A 339 31.30 12.40 -16.49
C THR A 339 30.70 13.31 -17.55
N GLU A 340 31.04 13.10 -18.83
CA GLU A 340 30.38 13.80 -19.95
C GLU A 340 28.99 13.24 -20.26
N ASN A 341 28.65 12.06 -19.73
CA ASN A 341 27.42 11.36 -20.00
C ASN A 341 26.23 12.07 -19.32
N VAL A 342 25.10 12.19 -20.04
CA VAL A 342 23.85 12.71 -19.50
C VAL A 342 22.90 11.53 -19.28
N ILE A 343 22.44 11.33 -18.04
CA ILE A 343 21.59 10.20 -17.70
C ILE A 343 20.10 10.58 -17.73
N ALA A 344 19.29 9.71 -18.31
CA ALA A 344 17.84 9.88 -18.33
C ALA A 344 17.20 9.63 -16.94
N ASN A 345 16.08 10.32 -16.67
CA ASN A 345 15.27 10.10 -15.45
C ASN A 345 16.12 10.15 -14.16
N HIS A 346 17.14 11.00 -14.12
CA HIS A 346 18.01 11.15 -12.94
C HIS A 346 18.70 9.85 -12.46
N GLY A 347 18.77 8.82 -13.32
CA GLY A 347 19.32 7.50 -12.97
C GLY A 347 18.29 6.51 -12.42
N ASP A 348 17.01 6.85 -12.39
CA ASP A 348 15.93 6.00 -11.83
C ASP A 348 15.71 4.70 -12.60
N ASN A 349 16.20 4.63 -13.85
CA ASN A 349 16.16 3.41 -14.65
C ASN A 349 17.11 2.31 -14.12
N ASP A 350 18.09 2.71 -13.30
CA ASP A 350 19.12 1.84 -12.73
C ASP A 350 18.95 1.74 -11.21
N PRO A 351 18.17 0.79 -10.67
CA PRO A 351 17.86 0.72 -9.23
C PRO A 351 19.08 0.74 -8.30
N TRP A 352 20.20 0.16 -8.70
CA TRP A 352 21.46 0.11 -7.94
C TRP A 352 22.06 1.48 -7.65
N ARG A 353 21.66 2.53 -8.39
CA ARG A 353 22.11 3.92 -8.16
C ARG A 353 21.46 4.53 -6.91
N HIS A 354 20.39 3.95 -6.42
CA HIS A 354 19.57 4.48 -5.30
C HIS A 354 19.08 5.92 -5.53
N SER A 355 19.07 6.41 -6.77
CA SER A 355 18.57 7.74 -7.15
C SER A 355 17.10 7.93 -6.75
N ARG A 356 16.33 6.84 -6.72
CA ARG A 356 14.92 6.81 -6.31
C ARG A 356 14.70 7.18 -4.84
N LEU A 357 15.73 7.27 -4.00
CA LEU A 357 15.58 7.78 -2.64
C LEU A 357 15.02 9.20 -2.61
N ARG A 358 15.29 10.03 -3.65
CA ARG A 358 14.65 11.35 -3.79
C ARG A 358 13.12 11.29 -3.83
N TRP A 359 12.54 10.16 -4.25
CA TRP A 359 11.10 9.94 -4.31
C TRP A 359 10.43 10.02 -2.93
N LEU A 360 11.17 9.74 -1.85
CA LEU A 360 10.69 9.93 -0.48
C LEU A 360 10.25 11.37 -0.18
N ASN A 361 10.77 12.34 -0.92
CA ASN A 361 10.45 13.77 -0.77
C ASN A 361 9.57 14.30 -1.91
N SER A 362 8.89 13.43 -2.65
CA SER A 362 8.04 13.82 -3.78
C SER A 362 6.83 14.63 -3.34
N GLN A 363 6.61 15.74 -4.05
CA GLN A 363 5.46 16.63 -3.88
C GLN A 363 4.44 16.50 -5.02
N ILE A 364 4.60 15.50 -5.89
CA ILE A 364 3.70 15.32 -7.04
C ILE A 364 2.26 15.10 -6.59
N GLY A 365 1.33 15.85 -7.18
CA GLY A 365 -0.11 15.73 -6.93
C GLY A 365 -0.65 16.54 -5.75
N PHE A 366 0.17 17.37 -5.05
CA PHE A 366 -0.31 18.26 -3.99
C PHE A 366 -0.97 19.56 -4.47
N ASP A 367 -0.84 19.90 -5.74
CA ASP A 367 -1.50 21.08 -6.32
C ASP A 367 -3.03 21.03 -6.19
N ASP A 368 -3.70 22.16 -6.48
CA ASP A 368 -5.15 22.31 -6.40
C ASP A 368 -5.85 22.03 -7.75
N GLU A 369 -5.35 21.10 -8.56
CA GLU A 369 -5.99 20.67 -9.79
C GLU A 369 -7.34 19.99 -9.52
N VAL A 370 -8.35 20.36 -10.30
CA VAL A 370 -9.66 19.69 -10.29
C VAL A 370 -9.57 18.36 -11.04
N ILE A 371 -9.91 17.28 -10.36
CA ILE A 371 -9.85 15.93 -10.93
C ILE A 371 -11.11 15.65 -11.72
N ALA A 372 -11.00 15.27 -13.02
CA ALA A 372 -12.15 14.80 -13.77
C ALA A 372 -12.82 13.57 -13.11
N PRO A 373 -14.15 13.45 -13.09
CA PRO A 373 -15.13 14.28 -13.81
C PRO A 373 -15.61 15.51 -13.04
N TYR A 374 -15.04 15.82 -11.87
CA TYR A 374 -15.45 16.97 -11.07
C TYR A 374 -15.21 18.28 -11.81
N ILE A 375 -15.94 19.31 -11.38
CA ILE A 375 -15.88 20.67 -11.93
C ILE A 375 -15.33 21.63 -10.88
N PRO A 376 -14.78 22.78 -11.28
CA PRO A 376 -14.39 23.80 -10.33
C PRO A 376 -15.55 24.20 -9.41
N LEU A 377 -15.24 24.42 -8.13
CA LEU A 377 -16.20 24.92 -7.15
C LEU A 377 -16.57 26.37 -7.46
N GLU A 378 -17.85 26.68 -7.38
CA GLU A 378 -18.37 28.05 -7.55
C GLU A 378 -19.02 28.51 -6.25
N LEU A 379 -18.61 29.66 -5.75
CA LEU A 379 -19.20 30.31 -4.57
C LEU A 379 -20.00 31.54 -4.97
N GLN A 380 -21.30 31.50 -4.74
CA GLN A 380 -22.23 32.63 -4.93
C GLN A 380 -22.95 32.92 -3.61
N GLY A 381 -22.64 34.08 -2.99
CA GLY A 381 -23.10 34.36 -1.65
C GLY A 381 -22.55 33.36 -0.63
N GLN A 382 -23.41 32.54 -0.03
CA GLN A 382 -23.07 31.45 0.89
C GLN A 382 -23.29 30.06 0.27
N THR A 383 -23.67 30.00 -1.00
CA THR A 383 -23.92 28.73 -1.70
C THR A 383 -22.72 28.34 -2.54
N ILE A 384 -22.23 27.14 -2.30
CA ILE A 384 -21.13 26.51 -3.04
C ILE A 384 -21.73 25.45 -3.95
N SER A 385 -21.53 25.60 -5.27
CA SER A 385 -21.95 24.66 -6.30
C SER A 385 -20.80 23.76 -6.71
N LEU A 386 -21.09 22.48 -6.90
CA LEU A 386 -20.17 21.43 -7.34
C LEU A 386 -20.92 20.44 -8.24
N LEU A 387 -20.22 19.45 -8.78
CA LEU A 387 -20.82 18.49 -9.70
C LEU A 387 -22.09 17.85 -9.12
N GLY A 388 -23.25 18.15 -9.69
CA GLY A 388 -24.56 17.60 -9.32
C GLY A 388 -25.01 17.86 -7.88
N ARG A 389 -24.39 18.80 -7.14
CA ARG A 389 -24.73 19.11 -5.75
C ARG A 389 -24.51 20.58 -5.45
N SER A 390 -25.16 21.06 -4.38
CA SER A 390 -24.85 22.36 -3.80
C SER A 390 -24.91 22.32 -2.28
N VAL A 391 -24.15 23.20 -1.63
CA VAL A 391 -24.10 23.38 -0.19
C VAL A 391 -24.27 24.85 0.12
N THR A 392 -25.31 25.21 0.87
CA THR A 392 -25.51 26.57 1.41
C THR A 392 -25.04 26.58 2.85
N LEU A 393 -24.20 27.55 3.22
CA LEU A 393 -23.64 27.68 4.55
C LEU A 393 -24.46 28.65 5.40
N ALA A 394 -24.74 28.30 6.64
CA ALA A 394 -25.24 29.23 7.65
C ALA A 394 -24.10 30.15 8.14
N LYS A 395 -24.44 31.25 8.80
CA LYS A 395 -23.45 32.15 9.42
C LYS A 395 -22.61 31.46 10.52
N THR A 396 -23.11 30.38 11.10
CA THR A 396 -22.37 29.56 12.06
C THR A 396 -21.20 28.80 11.40
N GLY A 397 -21.16 28.74 10.08
CA GLY A 397 -20.20 27.97 9.30
C GLY A 397 -20.64 26.54 8.98
N LEU A 398 -21.74 26.06 9.58
CA LEU A 398 -22.32 24.75 9.28
C LEU A 398 -23.25 24.80 8.07
N PRO A 399 -23.58 23.69 7.40
CA PRO A 399 -24.51 23.63 6.30
C PRO A 399 -25.92 24.05 6.72
N GLU A 400 -26.48 25.06 6.06
CA GLU A 400 -27.90 25.41 6.11
C GLU A 400 -28.73 24.45 5.27
N GLN A 401 -28.22 24.13 4.07
CA GLN A 401 -28.84 23.17 3.17
C GLN A 401 -27.79 22.44 2.33
N ILE A 402 -28.04 21.20 2.04
CA ILE A 402 -27.32 20.36 1.07
C ILE A 402 -28.35 19.83 0.06
N THR A 403 -28.11 20.06 -1.23
CA THR A 403 -29.04 19.67 -2.30
C THR A 403 -28.34 18.77 -3.30
N SER A 404 -28.99 17.67 -3.71
CA SER A 404 -28.56 16.77 -4.77
C SER A 404 -29.41 16.98 -6.02
N PHE A 405 -28.79 17.02 -7.19
CA PHE A 405 -29.43 17.15 -8.49
C PHE A 405 -29.36 15.86 -9.33
N PHE A 406 -28.83 14.78 -8.77
CA PHE A 406 -28.78 13.50 -9.45
C PHE A 406 -30.19 12.90 -9.60
N LYS A 407 -30.48 12.37 -10.82
CA LYS A 407 -31.72 11.64 -11.06
C LYS A 407 -31.69 10.26 -10.40
N GLU A 408 -32.86 9.66 -10.15
CA GLU A 408 -32.96 8.29 -9.60
C GLU A 408 -32.26 7.23 -10.45
N THR A 409 -32.17 7.44 -11.78
CA THR A 409 -31.42 6.54 -12.67
C THR A 409 -29.93 6.53 -12.44
N MET A 410 -29.41 7.55 -11.78
CA MET A 410 -27.98 7.80 -11.53
C MET A 410 -27.13 8.03 -12.77
N THR A 411 -27.70 8.04 -13.94
CA THR A 411 -27.00 8.28 -15.24
C THR A 411 -26.97 9.75 -15.63
N GLU A 412 -27.77 10.60 -14.97
CA GLU A 412 -27.95 12.01 -15.34
C GLU A 412 -28.01 12.93 -14.11
N ILE A 413 -27.62 14.18 -14.33
CA ILE A 413 -27.83 15.31 -13.41
C ILE A 413 -28.98 16.15 -13.97
N GLY A 414 -30.01 16.37 -13.14
CA GLY A 414 -31.18 17.17 -13.48
C GLY A 414 -31.03 18.64 -13.08
N THR A 415 -32.11 19.39 -13.26
CA THR A 415 -32.23 20.79 -12.78
C THR A 415 -33.03 20.93 -11.50
N ASN A 416 -33.84 19.92 -11.16
CA ASN A 416 -34.64 19.90 -9.94
C ASN A 416 -33.82 19.31 -8.82
N GLY A 417 -33.52 20.13 -7.79
CA GLY A 417 -32.79 19.69 -6.62
C GLY A 417 -33.66 18.90 -5.65
N ARG A 418 -33.06 17.93 -5.00
CA ARG A 418 -33.61 17.17 -3.85
C ARG A 418 -32.85 17.59 -2.61
N ASP A 419 -33.53 18.28 -1.69
CA ASP A 419 -32.95 18.75 -0.45
C ASP A 419 -32.68 17.57 0.50
N ILE A 420 -31.47 17.53 1.05
CA ILE A 420 -31.03 16.47 1.95
C ILE A 420 -31.38 16.82 3.40
N LEU A 421 -31.20 18.07 3.80
CA LEU A 421 -31.47 18.53 5.15
C LEU A 421 -32.91 19.03 5.30
N ALA A 422 -33.61 18.60 6.33
CA ALA A 422 -34.91 19.15 6.75
C ALA A 422 -34.75 20.43 7.54
N LYS A 423 -33.62 20.59 8.26
CA LYS A 423 -33.21 21.76 9.03
C LYS A 423 -31.71 21.97 8.89
N PRO A 424 -31.21 23.22 9.12
CA PRO A 424 -29.77 23.47 9.16
C PRO A 424 -29.06 22.53 10.14
N MET A 425 -27.87 22.05 9.76
CA MET A 425 -27.02 21.31 10.70
C MET A 425 -26.67 22.22 11.90
N ALA A 426 -26.69 21.66 13.08
CA ALA A 426 -26.40 22.40 14.29
C ALA A 426 -25.52 21.64 15.26
N LEU A 427 -24.47 22.29 15.76
CA LEU A 427 -23.76 21.83 16.95
C LEU A 427 -24.45 22.44 18.13
N THR A 428 -25.13 21.66 18.95
CA THR A 428 -25.80 22.09 20.16
C THR A 428 -24.90 21.92 21.38
N ALA A 429 -24.94 22.85 22.32
CA ALA A 429 -24.23 22.75 23.59
C ALA A 429 -25.03 23.53 24.65
N ASP A 430 -24.80 23.21 25.93
CA ASP A 430 -25.31 24.04 27.01
C ASP A 430 -24.90 25.50 26.81
N GLY A 431 -25.76 26.43 27.23
CA GLY A 431 -25.49 27.86 27.09
C GLY A 431 -26.34 28.56 26.04
N GLY A 432 -27.22 27.83 25.36
CA GLY A 432 -28.22 28.39 24.43
C GLY A 432 -27.72 28.49 22.99
N ALA A 433 -28.45 29.28 22.20
CA ALA A 433 -28.16 29.47 20.78
C ALA A 433 -26.80 30.14 20.55
N TRP A 434 -26.19 29.83 19.41
CA TRP A 434 -24.94 30.46 19.00
C TRP A 434 -25.19 31.86 18.41
N GLU A 435 -24.43 32.82 18.92
CA GLU A 435 -24.27 34.14 18.32
C GLU A 435 -23.06 34.11 17.40
N ASN A 436 -23.22 34.43 16.12
CA ASN A 436 -22.11 34.51 15.20
C ASN A 436 -21.36 35.85 15.40
N LEU A 437 -20.06 35.76 15.66
CA LEU A 437 -19.16 36.89 15.81
C LEU A 437 -18.43 37.25 14.53
N ASP A 438 -18.05 36.24 13.77
CA ASP A 438 -17.30 36.38 12.50
C ASP A 438 -17.55 35.20 11.59
N PHE A 439 -17.57 35.49 10.26
CA PHE A 439 -17.58 34.50 9.20
C PHE A 439 -16.75 35.01 8.02
N ALA A 440 -15.74 34.27 7.63
CA ALA A 440 -14.87 34.66 6.52
C ALA A 440 -14.50 33.45 5.62
N VAL A 441 -14.48 33.68 4.30
CA VAL A 441 -13.92 32.73 3.36
C VAL A 441 -12.40 32.87 3.38
N THR A 442 -11.70 31.82 3.78
CA THR A 442 -10.25 31.81 3.98
C THR A 442 -9.47 31.28 2.79
N LYS A 443 -10.11 30.44 1.96
CA LYS A 443 -9.51 29.85 0.76
C LYS A 443 -10.53 29.83 -0.38
N ARG A 444 -10.11 30.24 -1.58
CA ARG A 444 -10.95 30.21 -2.77
C ARG A 444 -10.11 29.76 -3.95
N LYS A 445 -10.10 28.46 -4.19
CA LYS A 445 -9.40 27.81 -5.28
C LYS A 445 -10.34 26.89 -6.07
N PRO A 446 -10.01 26.54 -7.32
CA PRO A 446 -10.89 25.72 -8.14
C PRO A 446 -11.33 24.40 -7.51
N ALA A 447 -10.41 23.68 -6.86
CA ALA A 447 -10.72 22.40 -6.23
C ALA A 447 -11.06 22.50 -4.73
N THR A 448 -10.88 23.66 -4.08
CA THR A 448 -11.05 23.81 -2.63
C THR A 448 -11.60 25.19 -2.25
N ILE A 449 -12.66 25.22 -1.47
CA ILE A 449 -13.13 26.44 -0.78
C ILE A 449 -13.04 26.21 0.71
N GLY A 450 -12.39 27.12 1.44
CA GLY A 450 -12.27 27.09 2.89
C GLY A 450 -12.90 28.29 3.55
N TRP A 451 -13.41 28.15 4.77
CA TRP A 451 -13.99 29.23 5.56
C TRP A 451 -13.69 29.05 7.04
N HIS A 452 -13.80 30.16 7.74
CA HIS A 452 -13.69 30.23 9.18
C HIS A 452 -14.97 30.86 9.76
N ALA A 453 -15.41 30.40 10.93
CA ALA A 453 -16.47 31.07 11.71
C ALA A 453 -16.13 31.06 13.18
N THR A 454 -16.38 32.19 13.86
CA THR A 454 -16.31 32.31 15.31
C THR A 454 -17.71 32.56 15.85
N ASN A 455 -18.13 31.71 16.75
CA ASN A 455 -19.44 31.81 17.40
C ASN A 455 -19.28 31.74 18.92
N GLN A 456 -20.25 32.29 19.65
CA GLN A 456 -20.26 32.19 21.09
C GLN A 456 -21.67 31.93 21.64
N ASN A 457 -21.74 31.35 22.82
CA ASN A 457 -22.91 31.33 23.66
C ASN A 457 -22.49 31.63 25.11
N SER A 458 -23.39 31.50 26.08
CA SER A 458 -23.04 31.83 27.47
C SER A 458 -21.93 30.94 28.04
N ARG A 459 -21.77 29.69 27.56
CA ARG A 459 -20.85 28.66 28.08
C ARG A 459 -19.59 28.49 27.26
N PHE A 460 -19.62 28.69 25.93
CA PHE A 460 -18.54 28.38 25.03
C PHE A 460 -18.24 29.48 24.02
N LEU A 461 -16.97 29.56 23.64
CA LEU A 461 -16.51 30.13 22.38
C LEU A 461 -16.27 28.96 21.40
N MET A 462 -16.85 29.02 20.21
CA MET A 462 -16.71 28.02 19.15
C MET A 462 -15.91 28.60 17.98
N ASN A 463 -14.72 28.05 17.74
CA ASN A 463 -13.95 28.33 16.54
C ASN A 463 -14.17 27.17 15.56
N LEU A 464 -14.60 27.49 14.36
CA LEU A 464 -14.86 26.54 13.29
C LEU A 464 -13.96 26.88 12.09
N ASP A 465 -13.10 25.96 11.72
CA ASP A 465 -12.38 25.97 10.45
C ASP A 465 -12.92 24.83 9.58
N ALA A 466 -13.28 25.13 8.35
CA ALA A 466 -13.83 24.13 7.45
C ALA A 466 -13.39 24.36 6.01
N GLN A 467 -13.46 23.29 5.23
CA GLN A 467 -13.26 23.34 3.78
C GLN A 467 -14.14 22.31 3.07
N ILE A 468 -14.47 22.60 1.82
CA ILE A 468 -15.08 21.67 0.89
C ILE A 468 -14.16 21.46 -0.30
N GLU A 469 -14.07 20.23 -0.77
CA GLU A 469 -13.35 19.89 -2.00
C GLU A 469 -14.33 19.58 -3.13
N SER A 470 -13.83 19.64 -4.38
CA SER A 470 -14.65 19.47 -5.59
C SER A 470 -15.34 18.12 -5.72
N ASP A 471 -14.90 17.10 -4.99
CA ASP A 471 -15.54 15.79 -4.88
C ASP A 471 -16.72 15.75 -3.90
N GLY A 472 -16.90 16.79 -3.10
CA GLY A 472 -18.00 16.94 -2.13
C GLY A 472 -17.63 16.50 -0.71
N ASN A 473 -16.35 16.26 -0.42
CA ASN A 473 -15.89 16.06 0.95
C ASN A 473 -15.79 17.41 1.68
N MET A 474 -16.52 17.56 2.77
CA MET A 474 -16.42 18.69 3.69
C MET A 474 -15.70 18.25 4.96
N GLU A 475 -14.64 18.94 5.33
CA GLU A 475 -13.92 18.75 6.58
C GLU A 475 -14.25 19.89 7.54
N TYR A 476 -14.61 19.56 8.76
CA TYR A 476 -14.91 20.49 9.85
C TYR A 476 -13.97 20.25 11.02
N LYS A 477 -13.29 21.30 11.46
CA LYS A 477 -12.47 21.32 12.68
C LYS A 477 -13.04 22.33 13.65
N ILE A 478 -13.84 21.86 14.61
CA ILE A 478 -14.48 22.72 15.62
C ILE A 478 -13.74 22.57 16.93
N VAL A 479 -13.33 23.69 17.49
CA VAL A 479 -12.76 23.81 18.84
C VAL A 479 -13.68 24.60 19.72
N LEU A 480 -14.25 23.93 20.72
CA LEU A 480 -15.03 24.61 21.78
C LEU A 480 -14.12 24.98 22.95
N ILE A 481 -14.14 26.24 23.35
CA ILE A 481 -13.36 26.74 24.49
C ILE A 481 -14.36 27.10 25.58
N ALA A 482 -14.28 26.43 26.76
CA ALA A 482 -15.15 26.70 27.90
C ALA A 482 -14.86 28.07 28.47
N ARG A 483 -15.91 28.86 28.70
CA ARG A 483 -15.83 30.24 29.24
C ARG A 483 -15.87 30.31 30.77
N GLU A 484 -16.38 29.25 31.39
CA GLU A 484 -16.51 29.11 32.86
C GLU A 484 -16.42 27.63 33.26
N ASP A 485 -16.18 27.39 34.55
CA ASP A 485 -16.22 26.08 35.16
C ASP A 485 -17.67 25.57 35.26
N GLY A 486 -17.87 24.26 35.13
CA GLY A 486 -19.19 23.69 35.42
C GLY A 486 -19.44 22.34 34.71
N GLU A 487 -20.60 21.78 34.98
CA GLU A 487 -21.11 20.62 34.31
C GLU A 487 -21.81 21.00 32.99
N ILE A 488 -21.62 20.21 31.99
CA ILE A 488 -22.27 20.27 30.68
C ILE A 488 -23.13 19.03 30.55
N ASN A 489 -24.40 19.19 30.16
CA ASN A 489 -25.32 18.08 29.99
C ASN A 489 -25.03 17.28 28.70
N ASP A 490 -24.79 18.01 27.59
CA ASP A 490 -24.45 17.41 26.30
C ASP A 490 -23.83 18.44 25.36
N ILE A 491 -23.03 17.91 24.41
CA ILE A 491 -22.59 18.59 23.19
C ILE A 491 -22.87 17.63 22.06
N ALA A 492 -23.69 18.05 21.09
CA ALA A 492 -24.16 17.17 20.04
C ALA A 492 -24.22 17.83 18.67
N LEU A 493 -23.81 17.10 17.62
CA LEU A 493 -24.07 17.47 16.23
C LEU A 493 -25.42 16.88 15.81
N GLN A 494 -26.35 17.75 15.48
CA GLN A 494 -27.68 17.40 15.00
C GLN A 494 -27.78 17.57 13.49
N THR A 495 -28.12 16.50 12.81
CA THR A 495 -28.34 16.46 11.36
C THR A 495 -29.72 15.87 11.09
N GLU A 496 -30.70 16.71 10.77
CA GLU A 496 -32.07 16.28 10.49
C GLU A 496 -32.24 16.16 8.96
N LEU A 497 -32.46 14.93 8.49
CA LEU A 497 -32.61 14.60 7.08
C LEU A 497 -34.07 14.72 6.65
N ALA A 498 -34.28 15.24 5.45
CA ALA A 498 -35.59 15.44 4.85
C ALA A 498 -36.31 14.10 4.57
N PRO A 499 -37.64 14.11 4.41
CA PRO A 499 -38.42 12.89 4.18
C PRO A 499 -37.91 12.08 3.00
N GLY A 500 -37.78 10.76 3.21
CA GLY A 500 -37.34 9.81 2.17
C GLY A 500 -35.83 9.81 1.87
N ILE A 501 -35.02 10.69 2.48
CA ILE A 501 -33.56 10.68 2.31
C ILE A 501 -32.96 9.46 3.03
N ALA A 502 -33.25 9.28 4.31
CA ALA A 502 -32.73 8.17 5.10
C ALA A 502 -33.48 6.86 4.82
N ARG A 503 -33.51 6.44 3.57
CA ARG A 503 -34.10 5.16 3.16
C ARG A 503 -33.20 3.99 3.55
N TYR A 504 -31.91 4.16 3.40
CA TYR A 504 -30.88 3.17 3.70
C TYR A 504 -29.85 3.69 4.69
N MET A 505 -29.16 2.78 5.32
CA MET A 505 -28.07 3.05 6.27
C MET A 505 -26.98 2.00 6.17
N MET A 506 -25.74 2.39 6.48
CA MET A 506 -24.62 1.48 6.80
C MET A 506 -23.67 2.16 7.79
N GLY A 507 -22.94 1.37 8.55
CA GLY A 507 -21.99 1.82 9.56
C GLY A 507 -22.49 1.57 10.99
N LEU A 508 -21.71 1.96 11.99
CA LEU A 508 -22.00 1.77 13.40
C LEU A 508 -22.27 0.27 13.77
N GLY A 509 -21.56 -0.65 13.16
CA GLY A 509 -21.72 -2.08 13.37
C GLY A 509 -22.82 -2.73 12.55
N GLU A 510 -23.63 -1.96 11.83
CA GLU A 510 -24.71 -2.46 11.00
C GLU A 510 -24.28 -2.62 9.53
N LYS A 511 -24.64 -3.74 8.93
CA LYS A 511 -24.52 -3.94 7.48
C LYS A 511 -25.47 -3.03 6.72
N GLY A 512 -25.16 -2.76 5.46
CA GLY A 512 -26.03 -2.00 4.56
C GLY A 512 -27.43 -2.60 4.45
N GLY A 513 -28.44 -1.75 4.61
CA GLY A 513 -29.84 -2.15 4.59
C GLY A 513 -30.78 -0.98 4.74
N PHE A 514 -32.07 -1.25 4.96
CA PHE A 514 -33.01 -0.19 5.28
C PHE A 514 -32.65 0.50 6.59
N CYS A 515 -32.75 1.84 6.59
CA CYS A 515 -32.50 2.62 7.79
C CYS A 515 -33.55 2.32 8.87
N PRO A 516 -33.15 1.93 10.09
CA PRO A 516 -34.10 1.68 11.18
C PRO A 516 -34.72 3.00 11.67
N LYS A 517 -35.99 2.95 12.09
CA LYS A 517 -36.69 4.13 12.64
C LYS A 517 -36.06 4.68 13.92
N ASN A 518 -35.46 3.81 14.70
CA ASN A 518 -34.72 4.15 15.91
C ASN A 518 -33.50 3.25 16.01
N PHE A 519 -32.35 3.87 16.30
CA PHE A 519 -31.08 3.18 16.48
C PHE A 519 -30.23 3.99 17.48
N ASP A 520 -29.60 3.34 18.44
CA ASP A 520 -28.73 3.97 19.43
C ASP A 520 -27.43 3.21 19.55
N TRP A 521 -26.34 3.86 19.20
CA TRP A 521 -25.00 3.30 19.21
C TRP A 521 -24.11 4.06 20.18
N LYS A 522 -23.30 3.34 20.97
CA LYS A 522 -22.32 3.89 21.90
C LYS A 522 -20.92 3.66 21.38
N TRP A 523 -20.05 4.62 21.61
CA TRP A 523 -18.64 4.46 21.28
C TRP A 523 -18.05 3.27 22.02
N SER A 524 -17.32 2.41 21.28
CA SER A 524 -16.66 1.22 21.79
C SER A 524 -15.27 1.09 21.22
N VAL A 525 -14.26 0.93 22.07
CA VAL A 525 -12.87 0.73 21.66
C VAL A 525 -12.72 -0.56 20.86
N GLU A 526 -13.53 -1.57 21.15
CA GLU A 526 -13.50 -2.87 20.49
C GLU A 526 -14.12 -2.86 19.09
N LYS A 527 -14.93 -1.84 18.79
CA LYS A 527 -15.65 -1.71 17.52
C LYS A 527 -15.49 -0.30 16.97
N ASN A 528 -14.33 0.02 16.46
CA ASN A 528 -13.96 1.34 15.94
C ASN A 528 -14.82 1.82 14.78
N GLN A 529 -16.07 2.11 15.07
CA GLN A 529 -17.02 2.70 14.14
C GLN A 529 -16.94 4.22 14.27
N ASP A 530 -16.36 4.86 13.30
CA ASP A 530 -16.20 6.31 13.28
C ASP A 530 -17.19 7.02 12.37
N ALA A 531 -18.00 6.26 11.60
CA ALA A 531 -18.82 6.81 10.54
C ALA A 531 -20.18 6.10 10.38
N VAL A 532 -21.17 6.89 9.96
CA VAL A 532 -22.47 6.40 9.50
C VAL A 532 -22.83 7.04 8.16
N TRP A 533 -23.19 6.24 7.18
CA TRP A 533 -23.83 6.71 5.96
C TRP A 533 -25.33 6.49 6.04
N THR A 534 -26.10 7.51 5.70
CA THR A 534 -27.56 7.44 5.52
C THR A 534 -27.94 8.14 4.24
N GLY A 535 -28.80 7.49 3.44
CA GLY A 535 -29.14 8.04 2.15
C GLY A 535 -30.18 7.21 1.39
N ASP A 536 -30.56 7.75 0.25
CA ASP A 536 -31.21 7.06 -0.85
C ASP A 536 -30.22 6.92 -2.01
N VAL A 537 -30.63 6.38 -3.13
CA VAL A 537 -29.77 6.13 -4.29
C VAL A 537 -29.15 7.41 -4.86
N ASN A 538 -29.92 8.50 -4.91
CA ASN A 538 -29.51 9.76 -5.53
C ASN A 538 -29.30 10.94 -4.57
N ALA A 539 -29.38 10.69 -3.26
CA ALA A 539 -29.13 11.72 -2.24
C ALA A 539 -28.79 11.08 -0.90
N GLY A 540 -27.66 11.41 -0.32
CA GLY A 540 -27.23 10.87 0.97
C GLY A 540 -26.00 11.56 1.52
N ILE A 541 -25.67 11.26 2.77
CA ILE A 541 -24.47 11.76 3.45
C ILE A 541 -23.81 10.67 4.27
N GLN A 542 -22.48 10.72 4.36
CA GLN A 542 -21.73 10.04 5.41
C GLN A 542 -21.23 11.10 6.41
N LEU A 543 -21.48 10.85 7.69
CA LEU A 543 -20.87 11.59 8.79
C LEU A 543 -19.76 10.73 9.38
N ARG A 544 -18.53 11.26 9.45
CA ARG A 544 -17.38 10.62 10.08
C ARG A 544 -16.85 11.51 11.17
N PHE A 545 -16.64 10.96 12.37
CA PHE A 545 -16.28 11.69 13.58
C PHE A 545 -14.85 11.39 13.99
N TYR A 546 -14.09 12.43 14.34
CA TYR A 546 -12.70 12.31 14.78
C TYR A 546 -12.30 13.49 15.66
N ASP A 547 -11.05 13.56 16.09
CA ASP A 547 -10.45 14.68 16.80
C ASP A 547 -8.98 14.86 16.34
N ASP A 548 -8.22 15.69 17.06
CA ASP A 548 -6.83 16.01 16.73
C ASP A 548 -5.85 14.83 16.89
N LYS A 549 -6.27 13.71 17.50
CA LYS A 549 -5.45 12.53 17.80
C LYS A 549 -5.97 11.23 17.22
N TYR A 550 -7.21 11.22 16.74
CA TYR A 550 -7.82 10.01 16.22
C TYR A 550 -7.19 9.61 14.89
N GLU A 551 -6.67 8.40 14.84
CA GLU A 551 -6.19 7.78 13.62
C GLU A 551 -7.21 6.74 13.13
N ARG A 552 -7.66 6.93 11.90
CA ARG A 552 -8.57 5.97 11.28
C ARG A 552 -7.83 4.69 10.93
N PRO A 553 -8.37 3.50 11.24
CA PRO A 553 -7.77 2.26 10.79
C PRO A 553 -7.84 2.17 9.27
N LEU A 554 -6.68 1.96 8.66
CA LEU A 554 -6.55 1.52 7.29
C LEU A 554 -6.18 0.04 7.31
N ASN A 555 -6.09 -0.60 6.14
CA ASN A 555 -5.80 -2.02 6.08
C ASN A 555 -4.46 -2.42 6.73
N THR A 556 -3.49 -1.53 6.83
CA THR A 556 -2.26 -1.76 7.60
C THR A 556 -2.54 -2.17 9.05
N ASN A 557 -3.66 -1.74 9.64
CA ASN A 557 -4.03 -2.11 11.01
C ASN A 557 -4.23 -3.62 11.19
N PHE A 558 -4.51 -4.36 10.12
CA PHE A 558 -4.55 -5.82 10.12
C PHE A 558 -3.27 -6.45 10.71
N TYR A 559 -2.09 -5.88 10.40
CA TYR A 559 -0.81 -6.38 10.90
C TYR A 559 -0.41 -5.79 12.25
N HIS A 560 -0.84 -4.58 12.54
CA HIS A 560 -0.34 -3.82 13.69
C HIS A 560 -0.97 -4.25 15.01
N GLU A 561 -2.22 -4.73 14.98
CA GLU A 561 -3.01 -5.07 16.17
C GLU A 561 -3.01 -3.96 17.24
N LYS A 562 -2.79 -2.71 16.82
CA LYS A 562 -2.75 -1.57 17.73
C LYS A 562 -4.16 -1.18 18.16
N PRO A 563 -4.37 -0.91 19.45
CA PRO A 563 -5.60 -0.26 19.90
C PRO A 563 -5.75 1.07 19.16
N LEU A 564 -6.94 1.36 18.69
CA LEU A 564 -7.24 2.64 18.07
C LEU A 564 -7.58 3.68 19.15
N HIS A 565 -7.16 4.91 18.91
CA HIS A 565 -7.52 6.02 19.79
C HIS A 565 -8.92 6.50 19.42
N MET A 566 -9.82 6.46 20.40
CA MET A 566 -11.16 6.99 20.20
C MET A 566 -11.13 8.52 20.18
N PRO A 567 -12.00 9.19 19.40
CA PRO A 567 -12.10 10.64 19.43
C PRO A 567 -12.63 11.11 20.79
N VAL A 568 -11.72 11.64 21.61
CA VAL A 568 -11.93 11.87 23.05
C VAL A 568 -13.15 12.74 23.34
N SER A 569 -13.33 13.82 22.55
CA SER A 569 -14.48 14.72 22.78
C SER A 569 -15.80 14.06 22.44
N TRP A 570 -15.85 13.28 21.34
CA TRP A 570 -17.07 12.55 20.94
C TRP A 570 -17.37 11.37 21.85
N CYS A 571 -16.34 10.59 22.18
CA CYS A 571 -16.48 9.39 23.00
C CYS A 571 -16.83 9.73 24.47
N ASN A 572 -16.19 10.75 25.03
CA ASN A 572 -16.39 11.24 26.40
C ASN A 572 -16.46 10.09 27.42
N ASP A 573 -15.41 9.27 27.46
CA ASP A 573 -15.27 8.11 28.37
C ASP A 573 -16.46 7.13 28.28
N GLY A 574 -17.02 6.95 27.07
CA GLY A 574 -18.15 6.06 26.81
C GLY A 574 -19.55 6.67 27.07
N ASN A 575 -19.64 7.94 27.46
CA ASN A 575 -20.91 8.64 27.59
C ASN A 575 -21.50 9.04 26.23
N GLY A 576 -20.66 9.22 25.22
CA GLY A 576 -21.02 9.63 23.88
C GLY A 576 -21.53 8.48 23.00
N GLY A 577 -22.23 8.86 21.94
CA GLY A 577 -22.78 7.91 20.96
C GLY A 577 -23.42 8.59 19.78
N ILE A 578 -24.05 7.80 18.91
CA ILE A 578 -24.81 8.28 17.76
C ILE A 578 -26.20 7.68 17.81
N LYS A 579 -27.21 8.52 17.75
CA LYS A 579 -28.61 8.11 17.78
C LYS A 579 -29.31 8.52 16.50
N LEU A 580 -29.97 7.57 15.85
CA LEU A 580 -30.92 7.84 14.78
C LEU A 580 -32.34 7.73 15.34
N ALA A 581 -33.18 8.70 15.06
CA ALA A 581 -34.57 8.70 15.49
C ALA A 581 -35.48 9.41 14.48
N THR A 582 -36.60 8.79 14.14
CA THR A 582 -37.63 9.42 13.31
C THR A 582 -38.30 10.57 14.06
N THR A 583 -38.36 11.74 13.46
CA THR A 583 -39.03 12.95 13.97
C THR A 583 -40.06 13.43 12.94
N GLY A 584 -41.31 13.06 13.11
CA GLY A 584 -42.32 13.17 12.07
C GLY A 584 -41.94 12.29 10.87
N ASP A 585 -41.84 12.88 9.66
CA ASP A 585 -41.37 12.19 8.45
C ASP A 585 -39.85 12.31 8.21
N ASN A 586 -39.15 13.05 9.07
CA ASN A 586 -37.71 13.30 9.02
C ASN A 586 -36.92 12.23 9.80
N MET A 587 -35.64 12.13 9.55
CA MET A 587 -34.69 11.31 10.32
C MET A 587 -33.66 12.22 11.00
N LEU A 588 -33.62 12.24 12.31
CA LEU A 588 -32.57 12.92 13.07
C LEU A 588 -31.41 11.97 13.32
N VAL A 589 -30.23 12.35 12.83
CA VAL A 589 -28.94 11.76 13.20
C VAL A 589 -28.30 12.68 14.25
N ASN A 590 -28.22 12.21 15.50
CA ASN A 590 -27.73 12.97 16.64
C ASN A 590 -26.43 12.31 17.16
N ALA A 591 -25.29 12.92 16.84
CA ALA A 591 -24.02 12.52 17.42
C ALA A 591 -23.78 13.32 18.70
N TYR A 592 -23.91 12.67 19.85
CA TYR A 592 -23.86 13.27 21.16
C TYR A 592 -22.65 12.80 21.98
N SER A 593 -22.20 13.63 22.91
CA SER A 593 -21.07 13.30 23.78
C SER A 593 -21.48 13.06 25.25
N GLY A 594 -22.70 13.40 25.62
CA GLY A 594 -23.20 13.20 26.96
C GLY A 594 -22.56 14.11 28.01
N LYS A 595 -22.91 13.85 29.26
CA LYS A 595 -22.54 14.68 30.40
C LYS A 595 -21.03 14.70 30.67
N ARG A 596 -20.48 15.92 30.94
CA ARG A 596 -19.07 16.11 31.34
C ARG A 596 -18.87 17.35 32.20
N ALA A 597 -17.82 17.37 33.00
CA ALA A 597 -17.31 18.56 33.65
C ALA A 597 -16.30 19.27 32.76
N VAL A 598 -16.33 20.60 32.77
CA VAL A 598 -15.34 21.44 32.07
C VAL A 598 -14.82 22.53 33.01
N LYS A 599 -13.58 22.94 32.79
CA LYS A 599 -12.98 24.12 33.45
C LYS A 599 -12.85 25.24 32.43
N LYS A 600 -12.88 26.46 32.91
CA LYS A 600 -12.64 27.66 32.09
C LYS A 600 -11.31 27.53 31.34
N GLY A 601 -11.37 27.67 30.02
CA GLY A 601 -10.23 27.54 29.13
C GLY A 601 -10.01 26.14 28.56
N ASP A 602 -10.72 25.12 29.04
CA ASP A 602 -10.66 23.77 28.43
C ASP A 602 -11.06 23.84 26.97
N ARG A 603 -10.35 23.08 26.17
CA ARG A 603 -10.55 22.94 24.72
C ARG A 603 -11.07 21.55 24.40
N LEU A 604 -12.20 21.47 23.69
CA LEU A 604 -12.83 20.26 23.23
C LEU A 604 -12.81 20.25 21.68
N TYR A 605 -12.34 19.16 21.10
CA TYR A 605 -12.12 19.04 19.66
C TYR A 605 -13.22 18.18 19.02
N TYR A 606 -14.13 18.83 18.32
CA TYR A 606 -15.25 18.18 17.62
C TYR A 606 -15.01 18.25 16.11
N TYR A 607 -14.14 17.37 15.64
CA TYR A 607 -13.86 17.27 14.20
C TYR A 607 -14.78 16.25 13.56
N PHE A 608 -15.21 16.54 12.34
CA PHE A 608 -16.00 15.59 11.54
C PHE A 608 -15.91 15.91 10.06
N ASN A 609 -16.18 14.90 9.24
CA ASN A 609 -16.37 15.08 7.81
C ASN A 609 -17.84 14.86 7.45
N VAL A 610 -18.29 15.60 6.46
CA VAL A 610 -19.56 15.35 5.76
C VAL A 610 -19.23 15.02 4.32
N LEU A 611 -19.54 13.81 3.90
CA LEU A 611 -19.30 13.33 2.55
C LEU A 611 -20.65 13.21 1.84
N VAL A 612 -20.89 14.06 0.83
CA VAL A 612 -22.19 14.11 0.15
C VAL A 612 -22.20 13.12 -1.01
N THR A 613 -23.15 12.21 -1.02
CA THR A 613 -23.35 11.22 -2.08
C THR A 613 -24.59 11.52 -2.92
N PRO A 614 -24.65 11.10 -4.18
CA PRO A 614 -23.60 10.49 -5.02
C PRO A 614 -22.45 11.44 -5.36
N PHE A 615 -21.27 10.90 -5.72
CA PHE A 615 -20.12 11.73 -6.11
C PHE A 615 -20.21 12.18 -7.58
N ARG A 616 -20.72 11.31 -8.44
CA ARG A 616 -20.86 11.49 -9.90
C ARG A 616 -21.93 10.57 -10.45
N THR A 617 -22.24 10.71 -11.73
CA THR A 617 -23.11 9.77 -12.46
C THR A 617 -22.38 8.43 -12.69
N ILE A 618 -23.13 7.33 -12.74
CA ILE A 618 -22.62 6.05 -13.25
C ILE A 618 -22.45 6.12 -14.77
N ASN A 619 -21.47 5.39 -15.29
CA ASN A 619 -21.23 5.24 -16.73
C ASN A 619 -21.47 3.78 -17.11
N THR A 620 -22.68 3.49 -17.59
CA THR A 620 -23.11 2.15 -17.97
C THR A 620 -22.41 1.64 -19.22
N ASP A 621 -22.10 2.50 -20.20
CA ASP A 621 -21.36 2.09 -21.40
C ASP A 621 -19.94 1.61 -21.06
N LYS A 622 -19.27 2.29 -20.11
CA LYS A 622 -17.98 1.84 -19.60
C LYS A 622 -18.10 0.52 -18.85
N GLN A 623 -19.22 0.29 -18.14
CA GLN A 623 -19.49 -0.97 -17.43
C GLN A 623 -19.55 -2.17 -18.40
N TRP A 624 -20.18 -1.99 -19.58
CA TRP A 624 -20.30 -3.06 -20.58
C TRP A 624 -19.02 -3.27 -21.38
N HIS A 625 -18.21 -2.22 -21.53
CA HIS A 625 -16.96 -2.25 -22.29
C HIS A 625 -15.81 -2.87 -21.50
N ASP A 626 -15.62 -2.46 -20.22
CA ASP A 626 -14.48 -2.87 -19.41
C ASP A 626 -14.68 -4.29 -18.86
N ARG A 627 -14.15 -5.28 -19.58
CA ARG A 627 -14.23 -6.72 -19.27
C ARG A 627 -12.89 -7.20 -18.76
N TYR A 628 -12.86 -7.71 -17.54
CA TYR A 628 -11.62 -7.91 -16.80
C TYR A 628 -11.08 -9.33 -16.90
N TYR A 629 -9.83 -9.46 -17.32
CA TYR A 629 -9.01 -10.65 -17.13
C TYR A 629 -8.07 -10.44 -15.93
N HIS A 630 -8.27 -11.20 -14.87
CA HIS A 630 -7.49 -11.08 -13.65
C HIS A 630 -6.44 -12.20 -13.60
N GLY A 631 -5.26 -11.94 -14.14
CA GLY A 631 -4.18 -12.90 -14.23
C GLY A 631 -3.13 -12.51 -15.27
N TYR A 632 -2.18 -13.42 -15.48
CA TYR A 632 -1.13 -13.26 -16.46
C TYR A 632 -1.15 -14.44 -17.44
N ASP A 633 -1.40 -14.15 -18.71
CA ASP A 633 -1.38 -15.10 -19.81
C ASP A 633 -0.86 -14.40 -21.09
N PHE A 634 -0.67 -15.12 -22.18
CA PHE A 634 -0.37 -14.51 -23.48
C PHE A 634 -1.48 -13.52 -23.86
N ILE A 635 -1.06 -12.35 -24.35
CA ILE A 635 -2.04 -11.25 -24.58
C ILE A 635 -3.05 -11.59 -25.66
N ASP A 636 -2.66 -12.27 -26.74
CA ASP A 636 -3.58 -12.72 -27.79
C ASP A 636 -4.67 -13.65 -27.22
N LYS A 637 -4.29 -14.60 -26.36
CA LYS A 637 -5.22 -15.49 -25.68
C LYS A 637 -6.19 -14.72 -24.78
N THR A 638 -5.71 -13.69 -24.09
CA THR A 638 -6.53 -12.85 -23.24
C THR A 638 -7.53 -12.02 -24.06
N HIS A 639 -7.10 -11.51 -25.20
CA HIS A 639 -7.95 -10.80 -26.17
C HIS A 639 -9.01 -11.74 -26.76
N ASP A 640 -8.62 -12.93 -27.23
CA ASP A 640 -9.56 -13.93 -27.79
C ASP A 640 -10.58 -14.42 -26.76
N PHE A 641 -10.24 -14.30 -25.48
CA PHE A 641 -11.17 -14.54 -24.37
C PHE A 641 -12.28 -13.50 -24.28
N GLY A 642 -12.14 -12.35 -24.94
CA GLY A 642 -13.09 -11.24 -24.94
C GLY A 642 -12.86 -10.21 -23.84
N ALA A 643 -11.69 -10.22 -23.19
CA ALA A 643 -11.32 -9.21 -22.21
C ALA A 643 -10.80 -7.94 -22.87
N THR A 644 -11.04 -6.79 -22.25
CA THR A 644 -10.53 -5.48 -22.67
C THR A 644 -9.58 -4.87 -21.63
N VAL A 645 -9.54 -5.42 -20.41
CA VAL A 645 -8.69 -4.96 -19.32
C VAL A 645 -8.01 -6.16 -18.66
N VAL A 646 -6.70 -6.07 -18.49
CA VAL A 646 -5.91 -7.09 -17.78
C VAL A 646 -5.44 -6.54 -16.43
N ASN A 647 -5.67 -7.29 -15.36
CA ASN A 647 -5.12 -7.01 -14.03
C ASN A 647 -3.93 -7.94 -13.75
N ILE A 648 -2.71 -7.42 -13.84
CA ILE A 648 -1.49 -8.16 -13.54
C ILE A 648 -1.24 -8.16 -12.04
N HIS A 649 -1.50 -9.28 -11.40
CA HIS A 649 -1.19 -9.49 -9.99
C HIS A 649 0.34 -9.56 -9.76
N HIS A 650 0.80 -9.38 -8.50
CA HIS A 650 2.17 -9.76 -8.14
C HIS A 650 2.34 -11.29 -8.25
N ALA A 651 3.56 -11.79 -8.10
CA ALA A 651 3.94 -13.18 -8.30
C ALA A 651 3.79 -13.69 -9.75
N THR A 652 3.83 -12.79 -10.72
CA THR A 652 3.85 -13.10 -12.17
C THR A 652 5.21 -12.83 -12.79
N GLY A 653 5.43 -13.32 -14.02
CA GLY A 653 6.71 -13.14 -14.72
C GLY A 653 7.11 -11.67 -14.97
N ILE A 654 6.13 -10.78 -15.11
CA ILE A 654 6.34 -9.34 -15.39
C ILE A 654 6.12 -8.42 -14.18
N ASN A 655 5.47 -8.91 -13.13
CA ASN A 655 5.29 -8.23 -11.84
C ASN A 655 5.54 -9.22 -10.69
N PRO A 656 6.79 -9.65 -10.47
CA PRO A 656 7.06 -10.76 -9.54
C PRO A 656 6.95 -10.38 -8.07
N PHE A 657 7.31 -9.14 -7.70
CA PHE A 657 7.53 -8.74 -6.31
C PHE A 657 6.44 -7.83 -5.77
N ILE A 658 5.93 -8.14 -4.58
CA ILE A 658 4.82 -7.40 -3.99
C ILE A 658 5.20 -5.93 -3.75
N ASN A 659 4.39 -5.03 -4.26
CA ASN A 659 4.53 -3.56 -4.15
C ASN A 659 5.88 -3.00 -4.63
N TYR A 660 6.63 -3.78 -5.43
CA TYR A 660 7.89 -3.33 -6.05
C TYR A 660 7.97 -3.69 -7.54
N PRO A 661 7.21 -3.02 -8.43
CA PRO A 661 7.09 -3.36 -9.85
C PRO A 661 8.22 -2.81 -10.73
N PHE A 662 9.42 -2.62 -10.19
CA PHE A 662 10.51 -1.88 -10.86
C PHE A 662 11.64 -2.77 -11.40
N LEU A 663 11.57 -4.10 -11.23
CA LEU A 663 12.66 -5.01 -11.62
C LEU A 663 12.43 -5.73 -12.94
N ARG A 664 11.19 -5.71 -13.47
CA ARG A 664 10.80 -6.33 -14.74
C ARG A 664 10.11 -5.37 -15.70
N THR A 665 10.55 -4.13 -15.68
CA THR A 665 9.89 -3.03 -16.40
C THR A 665 9.98 -3.16 -17.92
N LYS A 666 11.03 -3.77 -18.45
CA LYS A 666 11.17 -4.02 -19.89
C LYS A 666 10.17 -5.07 -20.38
N GLU A 667 10.05 -6.17 -19.64
CA GLU A 667 9.12 -7.25 -19.94
C GLU A 667 7.67 -6.76 -19.74
N MET A 668 7.42 -5.98 -18.69
CA MET A 668 6.12 -5.38 -18.44
C MET A 668 5.72 -4.43 -19.57
N LYS A 669 6.64 -3.54 -20.00
CA LYS A 669 6.40 -2.64 -21.13
C LYS A 669 6.08 -3.37 -22.41
N ALA A 670 6.84 -4.41 -22.74
CA ALA A 670 6.61 -5.21 -23.95
C ALA A 670 5.22 -5.86 -23.94
N TYR A 671 4.77 -6.36 -22.80
CA TYR A 671 3.42 -6.92 -22.63
C TYR A 671 2.34 -5.84 -22.81
N ILE A 672 2.54 -4.65 -22.21
CA ILE A 672 1.61 -3.53 -22.29
C ILE A 672 1.53 -2.99 -23.73
N ASP A 673 2.66 -2.82 -24.41
CA ASP A 673 2.69 -2.39 -25.82
C ASP A 673 1.92 -3.39 -26.72
N GLY A 674 2.03 -4.69 -26.46
CA GLY A 674 1.24 -5.74 -27.14
C GLY A 674 -0.26 -5.63 -26.84
N ALA A 675 -0.64 -5.35 -25.61
CA ALA A 675 -2.04 -5.13 -25.22
C ALA A 675 -2.62 -3.89 -25.89
N HIS A 676 -1.89 -2.79 -25.90
CA HIS A 676 -2.30 -1.54 -26.55
C HIS A 676 -2.50 -1.72 -28.06
N ALA A 677 -1.69 -2.58 -28.72
CA ALA A 677 -1.87 -2.91 -30.14
C ALA A 677 -3.21 -3.63 -30.43
N LEU A 678 -3.84 -4.22 -29.38
CA LEU A 678 -5.14 -4.89 -29.45
C LEU A 678 -6.27 -4.07 -28.77
N ASP A 679 -6.06 -2.77 -28.54
CA ASP A 679 -6.97 -1.86 -27.83
C ASP A 679 -7.37 -2.33 -26.42
N MET A 680 -6.45 -3.05 -25.75
CA MET A 680 -6.61 -3.52 -24.38
C MET A 680 -5.84 -2.65 -23.40
N LYS A 681 -6.31 -2.58 -22.15
CA LYS A 681 -5.65 -1.90 -21.03
C LYS A 681 -4.98 -2.89 -20.10
N VAL A 682 -3.87 -2.47 -19.49
CA VAL A 682 -3.15 -3.29 -18.51
C VAL A 682 -2.94 -2.50 -17.21
N LYS A 683 -3.45 -3.04 -16.12
CA LYS A 683 -3.27 -2.50 -14.78
C LYS A 683 -2.40 -3.43 -13.94
N ILE A 684 -1.71 -2.86 -12.96
CA ILE A 684 -0.88 -3.62 -12.04
C ILE A 684 -1.44 -3.62 -10.63
N TYR A 685 -1.12 -4.67 -9.89
CA TYR A 685 -1.47 -4.87 -8.49
C TYR A 685 -0.68 -3.96 -7.56
N ASN A 686 -1.34 -3.47 -6.51
CA ASN A 686 -0.72 -2.79 -5.38
C ASN A 686 -1.57 -2.91 -4.12
N THR A 687 -0.94 -3.11 -2.95
CA THR A 687 -1.59 -3.01 -1.63
C THR A 687 -1.05 -1.87 -0.78
N VAL A 688 0.19 -1.42 -1.04
CA VAL A 688 0.94 -0.40 -0.28
C VAL A 688 1.32 -0.81 1.15
N ARG A 689 0.61 -1.72 1.80
CA ARG A 689 0.76 -2.08 3.22
C ARG A 689 2.03 -2.85 3.57
N GLU A 690 2.71 -3.41 2.58
CA GLU A 690 3.88 -4.26 2.75
C GLU A 690 4.84 -4.11 1.57
N LEU A 691 6.12 -4.45 1.76
CA LEU A 691 7.15 -4.30 0.74
C LEU A 691 8.04 -5.54 0.66
N SER A 692 8.30 -5.99 -0.57
CA SER A 692 9.16 -7.12 -0.90
C SER A 692 10.59 -6.97 -0.37
N ASN A 693 11.17 -8.08 0.10
CA ASN A 693 12.61 -8.17 0.39
C ASN A 693 13.51 -7.98 -0.85
N SER A 694 12.94 -8.07 -2.05
CA SER A 694 13.64 -7.80 -3.32
C SER A 694 13.74 -6.31 -3.66
N CYS A 695 13.14 -5.42 -2.84
CA CYS A 695 13.31 -3.97 -2.98
C CYS A 695 14.80 -3.59 -2.86
N VAL A 696 15.35 -2.94 -3.88
CA VAL A 696 16.76 -2.57 -3.90
C VAL A 696 17.09 -1.55 -2.81
N GLU A 697 16.18 -0.64 -2.54
CA GLU A 697 16.30 0.40 -1.52
C GLU A 697 16.02 -0.10 -0.08
N MET A 698 15.74 -1.39 0.14
CA MET A 698 15.32 -1.98 1.42
C MET A 698 16.15 -1.50 2.61
N PHE A 699 17.48 -1.55 2.51
CA PHE A 699 18.36 -1.16 3.62
C PHE A 699 18.43 0.34 3.82
N ALA A 700 18.32 1.14 2.75
CA ALA A 700 18.20 2.59 2.85
C ALA A 700 16.89 2.99 3.54
N LEU A 701 15.77 2.36 3.16
CA LEU A 701 14.47 2.59 3.80
C LEU A 701 14.47 2.14 5.27
N ARG A 702 15.10 1.01 5.59
CA ARG A 702 15.25 0.54 6.98
C ARG A 702 16.13 1.47 7.83
N SER A 703 17.10 2.17 7.25
CA SER A 703 17.93 3.14 7.97
C SER A 703 17.15 4.35 8.50
N LEU A 704 15.93 4.57 7.97
CA LEU A 704 14.99 5.58 8.45
C LEU A 704 14.25 5.15 9.74
N GLY A 705 14.59 4.00 10.31
CA GLY A 705 13.96 3.45 11.51
C GLY A 705 12.50 3.02 11.25
N ASN A 706 11.63 3.25 12.23
CA ASN A 706 10.21 2.87 12.13
C ASN A 706 9.35 3.85 11.32
N GLU A 707 9.96 4.77 10.59
CA GLU A 707 9.23 5.70 9.73
C GLU A 707 8.55 4.97 8.54
N ILE A 708 9.27 4.06 7.90
CA ILE A 708 8.78 3.34 6.71
C ILE A 708 8.25 1.95 7.06
N PHE A 709 8.91 1.25 7.98
CA PHE A 709 8.55 -0.10 8.37
C PHE A 709 8.06 -0.18 9.82
N SER A 710 7.07 -1.01 10.05
CA SER A 710 6.51 -1.23 11.37
C SER A 710 7.49 -1.93 12.29
N GLU A 711 7.52 -1.47 13.54
CA GLU A 711 8.18 -2.19 14.62
C GLU A 711 7.47 -3.52 14.88
N GLY A 712 8.25 -4.57 15.20
CA GLY A 712 7.68 -5.87 15.49
C GLY A 712 8.68 -6.93 15.90
N PRO A 713 8.19 -8.16 16.15
CA PRO A 713 9.01 -9.24 16.76
C PRO A 713 9.98 -9.90 15.77
N GLY A 714 10.01 -9.50 14.50
CA GLY A 714 10.78 -10.17 13.45
C GLY A 714 10.11 -11.49 13.00
N GLY A 715 10.92 -12.48 12.66
CA GLY A 715 10.44 -13.81 12.23
C GLY A 715 10.18 -13.92 10.73
N GLY A 716 9.15 -14.69 10.34
CA GLY A 716 8.81 -14.93 8.93
C GLY A 716 9.79 -15.86 8.20
N PHE A 717 9.95 -15.63 6.90
CA PHE A 717 10.82 -16.42 6.04
C PHE A 717 12.33 -16.30 6.42
N SER A 718 13.12 -17.32 6.10
CA SER A 718 14.53 -17.40 6.52
C SER A 718 15.37 -16.20 6.07
N TRP A 719 15.17 -15.70 4.84
CA TRP A 719 15.91 -14.53 4.34
C TRP A 719 15.71 -13.30 5.24
N LEU A 720 14.49 -13.04 5.69
CA LEU A 720 14.22 -11.91 6.60
C LEU A 720 15.02 -12.04 7.90
N GLN A 721 15.06 -13.25 8.49
CA GLN A 721 15.75 -13.54 9.73
C GLN A 721 17.28 -13.56 9.59
N GLU A 722 17.78 -13.89 8.40
CA GLU A 722 19.22 -14.00 8.11
C GLU A 722 19.83 -12.65 7.73
N HIS A 723 19.09 -11.77 7.05
CA HIS A 723 19.60 -10.54 6.45
C HIS A 723 19.08 -9.26 7.08
N LEU A 724 17.97 -9.28 7.81
CA LEU A 724 17.45 -8.11 8.51
C LEU A 724 17.76 -8.23 10.01
N ASP A 725 18.10 -7.12 10.63
CA ASP A 725 18.08 -7.04 12.08
C ASP A 725 16.63 -7.17 12.55
N GLN A 726 16.40 -7.70 13.75
CA GLN A 726 15.08 -7.77 14.36
C GLN A 726 14.45 -6.38 14.44
N ASN A 727 13.19 -6.28 14.71
CA ASN A 727 12.38 -5.08 14.67
C ASN A 727 11.72 -4.84 13.29
N TYR A 728 10.91 -5.82 12.89
CA TYR A 728 9.98 -5.75 11.75
C TYR A 728 8.82 -6.73 11.97
N ILE A 729 7.77 -6.62 11.18
CA ILE A 729 6.70 -7.61 11.09
C ILE A 729 6.83 -8.33 9.74
N GLY A 730 7.01 -9.67 9.78
CA GLY A 730 6.98 -10.48 8.58
C GLY A 730 5.57 -10.54 7.99
N ALA A 731 5.46 -10.40 6.68
CA ALA A 731 4.19 -10.33 5.96
C ALA A 731 4.07 -11.42 4.90
N TRP A 732 3.38 -11.13 3.81
CA TRP A 732 3.09 -12.07 2.73
C TRP A 732 4.33 -12.73 2.13
N PHE A 733 4.25 -14.02 1.91
CA PHE A 733 5.33 -14.83 1.31
C PHE A 733 4.85 -15.57 0.08
N VAL A 734 5.60 -15.45 -1.01
CA VAL A 734 5.37 -16.19 -2.26
C VAL A 734 6.39 -17.32 -2.38
N PRO A 735 6.04 -18.59 -2.10
CA PRO A 735 7.00 -19.69 -2.07
C PRO A 735 7.75 -19.90 -3.38
N ALA A 736 7.07 -19.80 -4.51
CA ALA A 736 7.66 -20.03 -5.84
C ALA A 736 8.78 -19.04 -6.19
N LEU A 737 8.70 -17.81 -5.69
CA LEU A 737 9.68 -16.74 -5.95
C LEU A 737 10.59 -16.49 -4.74
N LYS A 738 10.30 -17.11 -3.59
CA LYS A 738 10.92 -16.78 -2.29
C LYS A 738 10.85 -15.28 -1.98
N ASP A 739 9.79 -14.64 -2.47
CA ASP A 739 9.48 -13.25 -2.21
C ASP A 739 8.84 -13.11 -0.83
N ALA A 740 9.53 -12.46 0.08
CA ALA A 740 9.10 -12.25 1.45
C ALA A 740 8.93 -10.77 1.73
N ALA A 741 7.75 -10.37 2.18
CA ALA A 741 7.46 -8.98 2.49
C ALA A 741 7.59 -8.68 3.98
N ILE A 742 7.81 -7.40 4.29
CA ILE A 742 7.68 -6.82 5.63
C ILE A 742 6.67 -5.68 5.63
N VAL A 743 6.00 -5.48 6.76
CA VAL A 743 4.89 -4.54 6.90
C VAL A 743 5.39 -3.09 6.97
N ASN A 744 4.72 -2.20 6.24
CA ASN A 744 4.95 -0.77 6.31
C ASN A 744 4.33 -0.15 7.57
N SER A 745 4.83 1.01 7.99
CA SER A 745 4.34 1.73 9.19
C SER A 745 2.98 2.43 9.00
N GLY A 746 2.38 2.33 7.81
CA GLY A 746 1.16 3.04 7.43
C GLY A 746 1.48 4.31 6.63
N VAL A 747 0.78 5.40 6.92
CA VAL A 747 0.96 6.67 6.19
C VAL A 747 2.33 7.29 6.51
N SER A 748 3.22 7.30 5.53
CA SER A 748 4.63 7.72 5.68
C SER A 748 5.21 8.22 4.35
N ARG A 749 6.49 8.62 4.34
CA ARG A 749 7.21 9.00 3.09
C ARG A 749 7.27 7.87 2.06
N TRP A 750 6.97 6.63 2.42
CA TRP A 750 6.78 5.55 1.46
C TRP A 750 5.65 5.87 0.46
N HIS A 751 4.59 6.56 0.90
CA HIS A 751 3.55 7.03 0.00
C HIS A 751 4.08 8.07 -1.01
N ASN A 752 4.96 8.99 -0.59
CA ASN A 752 5.64 9.91 -1.52
C ASN A 752 6.48 9.15 -2.55
N TYR A 753 7.29 8.18 -2.09
CA TYR A 753 8.08 7.30 -2.96
C TYR A 753 7.18 6.61 -4.00
N TYR A 754 6.06 6.09 -3.52
CA TYR A 754 5.13 5.39 -4.39
C TYR A 754 4.45 6.32 -5.41
N MET A 755 4.11 7.56 -5.05
CA MET A 755 3.53 8.56 -5.97
C MET A 755 4.48 8.89 -7.12
N GLU A 756 5.74 9.15 -6.83
CA GLU A 756 6.75 9.39 -7.86
C GLU A 756 7.01 8.14 -8.72
N GLY A 757 7.06 6.98 -8.07
CA GLY A 757 7.19 5.68 -8.75
C GLY A 757 6.01 5.39 -9.69
N LEU A 758 4.79 5.75 -9.30
CA LEU A 758 3.60 5.63 -10.15
C LEU A 758 3.69 6.53 -11.38
N ASP A 759 4.09 7.79 -11.21
CA ASP A 759 4.32 8.72 -12.31
C ASP A 759 5.38 8.17 -13.28
N TRP A 760 6.47 7.64 -12.73
CA TRP A 760 7.52 6.99 -13.51
C TRP A 760 7.00 5.77 -14.31
N LEU A 761 6.17 4.92 -13.69
CA LEU A 761 5.60 3.72 -14.33
C LEU A 761 4.64 4.09 -15.48
N VAL A 762 3.79 5.09 -15.26
CA VAL A 762 2.87 5.53 -16.32
C VAL A 762 3.64 6.09 -17.51
N LYS A 763 4.66 6.91 -17.27
CA LYS A 763 5.46 7.57 -18.32
C LYS A 763 6.40 6.62 -19.07
N ASN A 764 7.05 5.70 -18.37
CA ASN A 764 8.13 4.89 -18.92
C ASN A 764 7.71 3.45 -19.27
N VAL A 765 6.67 2.93 -18.62
CA VAL A 765 6.16 1.57 -18.82
C VAL A 765 4.81 1.55 -19.51
N GLY A 766 4.00 2.60 -19.29
CA GLY A 766 2.70 2.77 -19.96
C GLY A 766 1.55 2.02 -19.28
N ILE A 767 1.61 1.80 -17.95
CA ILE A 767 0.50 1.16 -17.24
C ILE A 767 -0.78 1.98 -17.34
N ASP A 768 -1.92 1.30 -17.47
CA ASP A 768 -3.24 1.92 -17.61
C ASP A 768 -3.99 2.05 -16.28
N GLY A 769 -3.32 1.89 -15.18
CA GLY A 769 -3.93 2.08 -13.88
C GLY A 769 -3.53 1.03 -12.85
N LEU A 770 -4.34 0.94 -11.79
CA LEU A 770 -4.07 0.11 -10.62
C LEU A 770 -5.24 -0.81 -10.30
N TYR A 771 -4.92 -2.02 -9.89
CA TYR A 771 -5.76 -2.90 -9.09
C TYR A 771 -5.25 -2.83 -7.65
N ILE A 772 -6.02 -2.18 -6.79
CA ILE A 772 -5.66 -1.99 -5.39
C ILE A 772 -6.33 -3.09 -4.58
N ASP A 773 -5.50 -3.94 -3.99
CA ASP A 773 -5.91 -5.04 -3.13
C ASP A 773 -5.71 -4.61 -1.67
N ASP A 774 -6.82 -4.47 -0.94
CA ASP A 774 -6.79 -4.00 0.45
C ASP A 774 -6.16 -2.60 0.62
N LEU A 775 -6.97 -1.59 0.49
CA LEU A 775 -6.53 -0.20 0.48
C LEU A 775 -5.83 0.21 1.78
N ALA A 776 -4.56 0.59 1.67
CA ALA A 776 -3.76 1.17 2.76
C ALA A 776 -3.37 2.63 2.52
N PHE A 777 -3.80 3.23 1.41
CA PHE A 777 -3.67 4.67 1.20
C PHE A 777 -4.68 5.46 2.03
N ASP A 778 -4.24 6.56 2.59
CA ASP A 778 -5.14 7.61 3.08
C ASP A 778 -5.81 8.34 1.90
N ARG A 779 -6.84 9.13 2.19
CA ARG A 779 -7.58 9.89 1.18
C ARG A 779 -6.69 10.82 0.35
N MET A 780 -5.72 11.52 0.99
CA MET A 780 -4.81 12.43 0.28
C MET A 780 -3.93 11.67 -0.72
N SER A 781 -3.36 10.56 -0.32
CA SER A 781 -2.56 9.69 -1.19
C SER A 781 -3.40 9.17 -2.36
N MET A 782 -4.63 8.73 -2.10
CA MET A 782 -5.52 8.25 -3.17
C MET A 782 -5.89 9.34 -4.18
N LYS A 783 -6.09 10.56 -3.70
CA LYS A 783 -6.30 11.74 -4.55
C LYS A 783 -5.08 12.03 -5.44
N ARG A 784 -3.87 11.94 -4.88
CA ARG A 784 -2.60 12.07 -5.62
C ARG A 784 -2.47 10.99 -6.69
N VAL A 785 -2.78 9.72 -6.36
CA VAL A 785 -2.80 8.60 -7.32
C VAL A 785 -3.68 8.92 -8.53
N ARG A 786 -4.91 9.38 -8.31
CA ARG A 786 -5.83 9.73 -9.40
C ARG A 786 -5.29 10.88 -10.26
N LYS A 787 -4.74 11.92 -9.66
CA LYS A 787 -4.15 13.05 -10.39
C LYS A 787 -2.99 12.61 -11.29
N ILE A 788 -2.06 11.83 -10.73
CA ILE A 788 -0.89 11.32 -11.45
C ILE A 788 -1.34 10.52 -12.67
N LEU A 789 -2.27 9.59 -12.48
CA LEU A 789 -2.79 8.77 -13.58
C LEU A 789 -3.47 9.63 -14.65
N ASN A 790 -4.36 10.53 -14.25
CA ASN A 790 -5.13 11.34 -15.20
C ASN A 790 -4.27 12.29 -16.05
N ARG A 791 -3.14 12.78 -15.52
CA ARG A 791 -2.24 13.69 -16.22
C ARG A 791 -1.57 13.07 -17.44
N THR A 792 -1.21 11.82 -17.34
CA THR A 792 -0.50 11.09 -18.40
C THR A 792 -1.46 10.18 -19.19
N ASN A 793 -2.43 9.57 -18.51
CA ASN A 793 -3.42 8.68 -19.10
C ASN A 793 -4.82 8.99 -18.54
N PRO A 794 -5.58 9.94 -19.15
CA PRO A 794 -6.93 10.29 -18.69
C PRO A 794 -7.93 9.12 -18.71
N GLY A 795 -7.61 8.04 -19.44
CA GLY A 795 -8.39 6.81 -19.49
C GLY A 795 -7.97 5.74 -18.47
N ALA A 796 -7.05 6.06 -17.58
CA ALA A 796 -6.56 5.11 -16.59
C ALA A 796 -7.65 4.68 -15.60
N LEU A 797 -7.58 3.42 -15.18
CA LEU A 797 -8.57 2.77 -14.33
C LEU A 797 -7.99 2.48 -12.94
N ILE A 798 -8.79 2.71 -11.91
CA ILE A 798 -8.46 2.31 -10.54
C ILE A 798 -9.61 1.44 -10.02
N ASP A 799 -9.30 0.19 -9.72
CA ASP A 799 -10.23 -0.71 -9.07
C ASP A 799 -9.82 -0.91 -7.62
N LEU A 800 -10.78 -0.90 -6.73
CA LEU A 800 -10.59 -1.24 -5.34
C LEU A 800 -11.16 -2.63 -5.07
N HIS A 801 -10.29 -3.55 -4.71
CA HIS A 801 -10.64 -4.76 -3.98
C HIS A 801 -10.39 -4.48 -2.50
N SER A 802 -11.41 -4.51 -1.70
CA SER A 802 -11.26 -4.43 -0.26
C SER A 802 -11.32 -5.83 0.36
N ALA A 803 -10.55 -6.02 1.40
CA ALA A 803 -10.70 -7.16 2.29
C ALA A 803 -12.03 -7.02 3.01
N ASN A 804 -13.04 -7.54 2.48
CA ASN A 804 -14.40 -7.51 2.97
C ASN A 804 -14.64 -8.32 4.21
N GLN A 805 -13.61 -8.52 4.92
CA GLN A 805 -13.61 -9.10 6.21
C GLN A 805 -14.25 -8.06 7.10
N PHE A 806 -15.46 -8.33 7.50
CA PHE A 806 -16.00 -7.78 8.72
C PHE A 806 -15.02 -8.21 9.80
N ASN A 807 -13.97 -7.45 9.92
CA ASN A 807 -12.89 -7.75 10.81
C ASN A 807 -13.35 -7.24 12.17
N ASP A 808 -13.85 -8.13 12.98
CA ASP A 808 -14.24 -7.84 14.36
C ASP A 808 -13.11 -7.15 15.12
N ARG A 809 -11.86 -7.42 14.74
CA ARG A 809 -10.68 -6.80 15.31
C ARG A 809 -10.58 -5.31 14.98
N ASP A 810 -10.88 -4.91 13.75
CA ASP A 810 -10.82 -3.51 13.31
C ASP A 810 -12.15 -2.79 13.55
N GLY A 811 -13.17 -3.51 13.98
CA GLY A 811 -14.46 -2.97 14.38
C GLY A 811 -15.37 -2.52 13.26
N PHE A 812 -14.97 -2.62 11.98
CA PHE A 812 -15.80 -2.22 10.85
C PHE A 812 -16.66 -3.38 10.34
N ALA A 813 -17.97 -3.14 10.26
CA ALA A 813 -18.93 -4.11 9.75
C ALA A 813 -19.04 -4.10 8.22
N ASN A 814 -18.46 -3.09 7.53
CA ASN A 814 -18.55 -2.93 6.09
C ASN A 814 -17.39 -2.14 5.50
N SER A 815 -16.83 -2.68 4.43
CA SER A 815 -15.75 -2.06 3.68
C SER A 815 -16.20 -0.79 2.96
N ALA A 816 -17.44 -0.75 2.45
CA ALA A 816 -17.98 0.41 1.76
C ALA A 816 -17.98 1.64 2.70
N ASN A 817 -18.39 1.51 3.95
CA ASN A 817 -18.37 2.61 4.91
C ASN A 817 -16.93 3.02 5.27
N LEU A 818 -16.02 2.07 5.44
CA LEU A 818 -14.61 2.33 5.75
C LEU A 818 -13.93 3.13 4.64
N TYR A 819 -14.15 2.75 3.38
CA TYR A 819 -13.43 3.31 2.23
C TYR A 819 -14.21 4.34 1.43
N LEU A 820 -15.39 4.79 1.88
CA LEU A 820 -16.27 5.69 1.13
C LEU A 820 -15.58 6.99 0.70
N GLU A 821 -14.67 7.52 1.50
CA GLU A 821 -13.90 8.73 1.18
C GLU A 821 -12.92 8.58 0.00
N HIS A 822 -12.66 7.33 -0.43
CA HIS A 822 -11.81 7.02 -1.57
C HIS A 822 -12.61 6.83 -2.88
N PHE A 823 -13.91 6.55 -2.78
CA PHE A 823 -14.79 6.27 -3.92
C PHE A 823 -14.80 7.38 -4.99
N PRO A 824 -14.67 8.66 -4.66
CA PRO A 824 -14.56 9.72 -5.66
C PRO A 824 -13.43 9.51 -6.68
N TYR A 825 -12.39 8.76 -6.33
CA TYR A 825 -11.17 8.56 -7.13
C TYR A 825 -11.11 7.20 -7.83
N LEU A 826 -12.08 6.31 -7.59
CA LEU A 826 -12.14 4.94 -8.12
C LEU A 826 -12.98 4.86 -9.40
N ASP A 827 -12.73 3.83 -10.21
CA ASP A 827 -13.55 3.49 -11.38
C ASP A 827 -14.46 2.30 -11.14
N ARG A 828 -14.01 1.32 -10.34
CA ARG A 828 -14.74 0.08 -10.07
C ARG A 828 -14.56 -0.38 -8.63
N LEU A 829 -15.62 -0.96 -8.06
CA LEU A 829 -15.59 -1.61 -6.76
C LEU A 829 -15.60 -3.13 -6.94
N TRP A 830 -14.68 -3.82 -6.28
CA TRP A 830 -14.54 -5.26 -6.31
C TRP A 830 -14.72 -5.80 -4.89
N PHE A 831 -15.92 -5.65 -4.38
CA PHE A 831 -16.30 -6.26 -3.11
C PHE A 831 -16.81 -7.67 -3.37
N GLY A 832 -16.33 -8.67 -2.65
CA GLY A 832 -16.85 -9.97 -2.95
C GLY A 832 -16.20 -11.14 -2.25
N GLU A 833 -14.96 -11.08 -1.84
CA GLU A 833 -14.40 -12.12 -0.98
C GLU A 833 -15.18 -12.17 0.32
N TYR A 834 -15.67 -13.35 0.67
CA TYR A 834 -16.51 -13.57 1.85
C TYR A 834 -17.88 -12.86 1.84
N PHE A 835 -18.30 -12.27 0.71
CA PHE A 835 -19.65 -11.71 0.57
C PHE A 835 -20.66 -12.82 0.41
N ASP A 836 -21.75 -12.68 1.14
CA ASP A 836 -22.92 -13.56 1.00
C ASP A 836 -23.86 -12.97 -0.06
N TYR A 837 -23.87 -13.58 -1.25
CA TYR A 837 -24.72 -13.16 -2.35
C TYR A 837 -26.20 -13.54 -2.17
N ASP A 838 -26.57 -14.18 -1.04
CA ASP A 838 -27.95 -14.39 -0.64
C ASP A 838 -28.51 -13.26 0.24
N MET A 839 -27.67 -12.32 0.64
CA MET A 839 -28.11 -11.10 1.32
C MET A 839 -29.17 -10.34 0.53
N PRO A 840 -30.12 -9.66 1.21
CA PRO A 840 -31.29 -9.06 0.58
C PRO A 840 -30.93 -7.88 -0.35
N PRO A 841 -31.85 -7.45 -1.24
CA PRO A 841 -31.60 -6.39 -2.24
C PRO A 841 -31.09 -5.08 -1.65
N GLU A 842 -31.57 -4.70 -0.47
CA GLU A 842 -31.14 -3.49 0.23
C GLU A 842 -29.67 -3.53 0.67
N PHE A 843 -29.12 -4.71 0.94
CA PHE A 843 -27.68 -4.88 1.15
C PHE A 843 -26.91 -4.71 -0.16
N TRP A 844 -27.40 -5.30 -1.24
CA TRP A 844 -26.77 -5.19 -2.56
C TRP A 844 -26.67 -3.74 -3.05
N ILE A 845 -27.77 -2.97 -2.92
CA ILE A 845 -27.77 -1.60 -3.39
C ILE A 845 -26.79 -0.74 -2.59
N VAL A 846 -26.68 -0.96 -1.27
CA VAL A 846 -25.86 -0.14 -0.37
C VAL A 846 -24.39 -0.56 -0.40
N GLU A 847 -24.07 -1.85 -0.28
CA GLU A 847 -22.68 -2.27 -0.06
C GLU A 847 -21.98 -2.83 -1.31
N VAL A 848 -22.72 -3.38 -2.28
CA VAL A 848 -22.11 -4.14 -3.37
C VAL A 848 -22.15 -3.38 -4.70
N SER A 849 -23.28 -2.75 -5.00
CA SER A 849 -23.51 -2.18 -6.34
C SER A 849 -22.66 -0.95 -6.67
N GLY A 850 -22.30 -0.13 -5.68
CA GLY A 850 -21.65 1.17 -5.88
C GLY A 850 -22.59 2.29 -6.38
N ILE A 851 -23.82 1.95 -6.79
CA ILE A 851 -24.75 2.88 -7.47
C ILE A 851 -25.04 4.14 -6.64
N PRO A 852 -25.34 4.09 -5.32
CA PRO A 852 -25.61 5.29 -4.52
C PRO A 852 -24.42 6.23 -4.38
N TYR A 853 -23.26 5.82 -4.85
CA TYR A 853 -22.01 6.59 -4.78
C TYR A 853 -21.55 7.09 -6.17
N GLY A 854 -22.27 6.73 -7.24
CA GLY A 854 -21.89 7.06 -8.61
C GLY A 854 -20.80 6.16 -9.17
N LEU A 855 -20.76 4.93 -8.72
CA LEU A 855 -19.86 3.86 -9.17
C LEU A 855 -20.66 2.63 -9.56
N MET A 856 -19.98 1.67 -10.14
CA MET A 856 -20.56 0.34 -10.41
C MET A 856 -19.60 -0.72 -9.86
N GLY A 857 -20.20 -1.78 -9.31
CA GLY A 857 -19.48 -2.89 -8.71
C GLY A 857 -19.17 -4.02 -9.68
N GLU A 858 -18.31 -4.90 -9.23
CA GLU A 858 -18.00 -6.20 -9.82
C GLU A 858 -18.09 -7.28 -8.75
N MET A 859 -18.63 -8.44 -9.09
CA MET A 859 -18.68 -9.59 -8.20
C MET A 859 -17.34 -10.32 -8.23
N LEU A 860 -16.74 -10.52 -7.06
CA LEU A 860 -15.41 -11.11 -6.94
C LEU A 860 -15.45 -12.57 -6.48
N TRP A 861 -16.17 -12.86 -5.39
CA TRP A 861 -16.13 -14.15 -4.70
C TRP A 861 -16.98 -15.21 -5.43
N GLU A 862 -16.43 -16.39 -5.61
CA GLU A 862 -17.09 -17.57 -6.19
C GLU A 862 -17.89 -17.27 -7.47
N GLY A 863 -17.53 -16.20 -8.20
CA GLY A 863 -18.23 -15.75 -9.41
C GLY A 863 -19.54 -15.06 -9.18
N GLY A 864 -19.96 -14.85 -7.94
CA GLY A 864 -21.16 -14.13 -7.55
C GLY A 864 -22.46 -14.82 -7.98
N ASN A 865 -23.55 -14.06 -7.93
CA ASN A 865 -24.84 -14.44 -8.50
C ASN A 865 -25.12 -13.58 -9.75
N LYS A 866 -24.97 -14.14 -10.94
CA LYS A 866 -25.05 -13.40 -12.20
C LYS A 866 -26.45 -12.82 -12.47
N TRP A 867 -27.53 -13.49 -12.04
CA TRP A 867 -28.88 -12.96 -12.21
C TRP A 867 -29.13 -11.78 -11.30
N ARG A 868 -28.78 -11.87 -10.02
CA ARG A 868 -28.87 -10.76 -9.08
C ARG A 868 -27.90 -9.63 -9.45
N GLY A 869 -26.70 -9.98 -9.93
CA GLY A 869 -25.73 -9.00 -10.43
C GLY A 869 -26.29 -8.13 -11.54
N MET A 870 -27.00 -8.72 -12.52
CA MET A 870 -27.60 -8.00 -13.64
C MET A 870 -28.75 -7.06 -13.23
N ILE A 871 -29.32 -7.20 -12.04
CA ILE A 871 -30.24 -6.20 -11.46
C ILE A 871 -29.49 -4.86 -11.23
N TYR A 872 -28.19 -4.91 -10.96
CA TYR A 872 -27.34 -3.75 -10.70
C TYR A 872 -26.33 -3.49 -11.80
N GLY A 873 -26.46 -4.16 -12.97
CA GLY A 873 -25.53 -4.02 -14.08
C GLY A 873 -24.13 -4.62 -13.82
N MET A 874 -24.05 -5.58 -12.89
CA MET A 874 -22.79 -6.18 -12.44
C MET A 874 -22.53 -7.51 -13.13
N THR A 875 -21.25 -7.81 -13.33
CA THR A 875 -20.74 -9.12 -13.75
C THR A 875 -19.58 -9.54 -12.85
N GLY A 876 -18.86 -10.57 -13.22
CA GLY A 876 -17.68 -11.03 -12.50
C GLY A 876 -16.44 -10.99 -13.38
N ARG A 877 -15.27 -11.06 -12.74
CA ARG A 877 -13.99 -11.15 -13.42
C ARG A 877 -13.73 -12.54 -14.00
N ASN A 878 -12.81 -12.64 -14.94
CA ASN A 878 -12.28 -13.89 -15.49
C ASN A 878 -10.74 -13.92 -15.45
N PRO A 879 -10.09 -15.09 -15.29
CA PRO A 879 -10.67 -16.27 -14.69
C PRO A 879 -11.00 -16.01 -13.21
N GLY A 880 -12.10 -16.49 -12.74
CA GLY A 880 -12.54 -16.33 -11.36
C GLY A 880 -13.27 -17.56 -10.84
N TYR A 881 -12.69 -18.25 -9.89
CA TYR A 881 -13.34 -19.30 -9.09
C TYR A 881 -14.23 -20.29 -9.88
N GLY A 882 -13.78 -20.68 -11.08
CA GLY A 882 -14.49 -21.65 -11.94
C GLY A 882 -15.67 -21.07 -12.71
N VAL A 883 -15.91 -19.78 -12.68
CA VAL A 883 -17.00 -19.14 -13.41
C VAL A 883 -16.49 -18.56 -14.74
N ASP A 884 -17.22 -18.89 -15.83
CA ASP A 884 -16.99 -18.34 -17.16
C ASP A 884 -18.07 -17.30 -17.49
N ASN A 885 -17.65 -16.05 -17.67
CA ASN A 885 -18.52 -14.93 -18.02
C ASN A 885 -18.63 -14.69 -19.55
N ARG A 886 -17.86 -15.39 -20.38
CA ARG A 886 -17.87 -15.19 -21.85
C ARG A 886 -19.25 -15.33 -22.49
N PRO A 887 -20.08 -16.33 -22.12
CA PRO A 887 -21.42 -16.43 -22.71
C PRO A 887 -22.29 -15.21 -22.42
N LEU A 888 -22.16 -14.61 -21.23
CA LEU A 888 -22.88 -13.41 -20.85
C LEU A 888 -22.35 -12.19 -21.60
N TRP A 889 -21.03 -12.05 -21.74
CA TRP A 889 -20.41 -10.97 -22.52
C TRP A 889 -20.80 -11.03 -24.01
N LYS A 890 -20.84 -12.25 -24.57
CA LYS A 890 -21.32 -12.46 -25.94
C LYS A 890 -22.80 -12.05 -26.10
N PHE A 891 -23.63 -12.41 -25.14
CA PHE A 891 -25.03 -11.97 -25.13
C PHE A 891 -25.15 -10.44 -25.05
N TRP A 892 -24.27 -9.77 -24.25
CA TRP A 892 -24.26 -8.31 -24.21
C TRP A 892 -23.94 -7.67 -25.57
N ASP A 893 -23.02 -8.27 -26.32
CA ASP A 893 -22.69 -7.80 -27.66
C ASP A 893 -23.84 -8.04 -28.65
N GLU A 894 -24.45 -9.21 -28.59
CA GLU A 894 -25.61 -9.58 -29.42
C GLU A 894 -26.82 -8.69 -29.14
N PHE A 895 -27.12 -8.41 -27.89
CA PHE A 895 -28.16 -7.44 -27.50
C PHE A 895 -27.72 -6.01 -27.85
N GLY A 896 -26.44 -5.72 -27.84
CA GLY A 896 -25.88 -4.38 -28.00
C GLY A 896 -26.12 -3.52 -26.76
N MET A 897 -25.59 -3.93 -25.60
CA MET A 897 -25.77 -3.21 -24.35
C MET A 897 -25.29 -1.75 -24.40
N LYS A 898 -24.27 -1.46 -25.19
CA LYS A 898 -23.77 -0.10 -25.38
C LYS A 898 -24.86 0.82 -25.93
N GLY A 899 -25.04 2.00 -25.31
CA GLY A 899 -26.06 2.97 -25.63
C GLY A 899 -27.46 2.57 -25.14
N SER A 900 -27.62 1.53 -24.33
CA SER A 900 -28.88 1.26 -23.65
C SER A 900 -29.02 2.12 -22.40
N GLU A 901 -30.23 2.56 -22.11
CA GLU A 901 -30.57 3.26 -20.86
C GLU A 901 -30.88 2.26 -19.74
N MET A 902 -30.14 2.30 -18.67
CA MET A 902 -30.41 1.49 -17.48
C MET A 902 -31.45 2.18 -16.59
N ILE A 903 -32.57 1.51 -16.33
CA ILE A 903 -33.58 1.96 -15.38
C ILE A 903 -33.73 0.88 -14.31
N GLY A 904 -33.18 1.12 -13.14
CA GLY A 904 -33.15 0.18 -12.03
C GLY A 904 -34.51 -0.02 -11.36
N TYR A 905 -34.70 -1.11 -10.64
CA TYR A 905 -35.93 -1.37 -9.86
C TYR A 905 -36.21 -0.29 -8.82
N TRP A 906 -35.19 0.41 -8.35
CA TRP A 906 -35.25 1.52 -7.39
C TRP A 906 -35.79 2.82 -7.97
N VAL A 907 -35.87 2.94 -9.30
CA VAL A 907 -36.41 4.10 -9.98
C VAL A 907 -37.94 4.07 -9.87
N SER A 908 -38.50 5.13 -9.30
CA SER A 908 -39.92 5.22 -9.02
C SER A 908 -40.78 5.06 -10.29
N ASP A 909 -40.30 5.57 -11.43
CA ASP A 909 -40.95 5.56 -12.73
C ASP A 909 -40.46 4.42 -13.66
N ASN A 910 -39.88 3.36 -13.13
CA ASN A 910 -39.48 2.19 -13.93
C ASN A 910 -40.69 1.61 -14.65
N PRO A 911 -40.69 1.49 -16.00
CA PRO A 911 -41.82 1.00 -16.75
C PRO A 911 -42.11 -0.50 -16.58
N VAL A 912 -41.29 -1.26 -15.90
CA VAL A 912 -41.50 -2.68 -15.64
C VAL A 912 -41.58 -2.94 -14.15
N LYS A 913 -42.72 -3.43 -13.68
CA LYS A 913 -42.93 -3.76 -12.25
C LYS A 913 -43.25 -5.26 -12.10
N THR A 914 -42.74 -5.86 -11.05
CA THR A 914 -43.01 -7.28 -10.70
C THR A 914 -44.20 -7.44 -9.75
N GLY A 915 -44.53 -6.37 -9.02
CA GLY A 915 -45.52 -6.41 -7.94
C GLY A 915 -45.07 -7.23 -6.71
N LYS A 916 -43.75 -7.51 -6.61
CA LYS A 916 -43.17 -8.27 -5.49
C LYS A 916 -41.94 -7.52 -4.93
N ASP A 917 -41.77 -7.63 -3.61
CA ASP A 917 -40.68 -6.92 -2.89
C ASP A 917 -39.34 -7.63 -3.03
N ARG A 918 -39.32 -8.95 -3.24
CA ARG A 918 -38.13 -9.78 -3.32
C ARG A 918 -37.86 -10.41 -4.69
N THR A 919 -38.66 -10.04 -5.69
CA THR A 919 -38.43 -10.39 -7.10
C THR A 919 -38.41 -9.10 -7.91
N LEU A 920 -37.26 -8.72 -8.40
CA LEU A 920 -36.97 -7.37 -8.90
C LEU A 920 -36.69 -7.38 -10.39
N ALA A 921 -37.04 -6.27 -11.07
CA ALA A 921 -36.75 -6.06 -12.48
C ALA A 921 -36.00 -4.73 -12.71
N THR A 922 -34.84 -4.83 -13.35
CA THR A 922 -34.10 -3.70 -13.93
C THR A 922 -34.16 -3.82 -15.42
N ILE A 923 -34.31 -2.71 -16.13
CA ILE A 923 -34.36 -2.71 -17.60
C ILE A 923 -33.18 -1.98 -18.23
N TYR A 924 -32.82 -2.44 -19.42
CA TYR A 924 -31.85 -1.82 -20.31
C TYR A 924 -32.55 -1.52 -21.62
N ARG A 925 -32.96 -0.27 -21.77
CA ARG A 925 -33.89 0.16 -22.81
C ARG A 925 -33.18 0.76 -24.02
N LYS A 926 -33.54 0.31 -25.21
CA LYS A 926 -33.34 1.00 -26.48
C LYS A 926 -34.71 1.45 -26.99
N MET A 927 -35.04 2.71 -26.72
CA MET A 927 -36.36 3.28 -26.96
C MET A 927 -36.91 2.95 -28.34
N GLY A 928 -38.12 2.37 -28.40
CA GLY A 928 -38.82 2.03 -29.65
C GLY A 928 -38.17 0.93 -30.50
N GLN A 929 -37.14 0.23 -29.95
CA GLN A 929 -36.46 -0.86 -30.65
C GLN A 929 -36.61 -2.17 -29.87
N LYS A 930 -35.96 -2.25 -28.72
CA LYS A 930 -36.00 -3.41 -27.86
C LYS A 930 -35.61 -3.04 -26.43
N THR A 931 -36.01 -3.85 -25.46
CA THR A 931 -35.68 -3.67 -24.07
C THR A 931 -35.22 -5.01 -23.47
N LEU A 932 -34.11 -5.03 -22.80
CA LEU A 932 -33.71 -6.17 -21.98
C LEU A 932 -34.27 -5.98 -20.55
N ILE A 933 -35.04 -6.94 -20.07
CA ILE A 933 -35.49 -7.03 -18.70
C ILE A 933 -34.59 -8.01 -17.96
N SER A 934 -33.82 -7.54 -16.99
CA SER A 934 -33.16 -8.37 -16.03
C SER A 934 -34.12 -8.62 -14.87
N LEU A 935 -34.49 -9.86 -14.66
CA LEU A 935 -35.42 -10.31 -13.62
C LEU A 935 -34.70 -11.27 -12.68
N ALA A 936 -34.69 -11.01 -11.38
CA ALA A 936 -34.07 -11.90 -10.39
C ALA A 936 -34.85 -11.96 -9.08
N THR A 937 -34.76 -13.10 -8.36
CA THR A 937 -35.49 -13.32 -7.11
C THR A 937 -34.57 -13.54 -5.91
N TRP A 938 -35.00 -13.03 -4.76
CA TRP A 938 -34.47 -13.27 -3.41
C TRP A 938 -35.49 -14.04 -2.55
N GLU A 939 -36.55 -14.60 -3.20
CA GLU A 939 -37.51 -15.44 -2.51
C GLU A 939 -36.89 -16.80 -2.16
N ASP A 940 -37.36 -17.40 -1.08
CA ASP A 940 -36.93 -18.73 -0.60
C ASP A 940 -37.45 -19.91 -1.43
N GLN A 941 -38.33 -19.63 -2.38
CA GLN A 941 -38.95 -20.57 -3.32
C GLN A 941 -39.00 -19.97 -4.71
N ASP A 942 -39.37 -20.73 -5.71
CA ASP A 942 -39.65 -20.23 -7.04
C ASP A 942 -40.76 -19.16 -6.98
N ALA A 943 -40.55 -18.05 -7.66
CA ALA A 943 -41.47 -16.93 -7.65
C ALA A 943 -42.32 -16.89 -8.94
N GLU A 944 -43.60 -16.82 -8.80
CA GLU A 944 -44.54 -16.60 -9.91
C GLU A 944 -44.76 -15.09 -10.08
N VAL A 945 -44.43 -14.57 -11.26
CA VAL A 945 -44.50 -13.14 -11.56
C VAL A 945 -45.24 -12.88 -12.87
N THR A 946 -46.19 -11.97 -12.83
CA THR A 946 -46.78 -11.39 -14.04
C THR A 946 -46.28 -9.94 -14.16
N LEU A 947 -45.46 -9.66 -15.19
CA LEU A 947 -44.85 -8.36 -15.34
C LEU A 947 -45.92 -7.32 -15.74
N GLN A 948 -45.92 -6.21 -15.02
CA GLN A 948 -46.71 -5.01 -15.37
C GLN A 948 -45.79 -4.11 -16.21
N ILE A 949 -46.09 -3.98 -17.50
CA ILE A 949 -45.26 -3.27 -18.48
C ILE A 949 -45.99 -2.05 -18.97
N ASP A 950 -45.39 -0.88 -18.83
CA ASP A 950 -45.83 0.36 -19.47
C ASP A 950 -45.24 0.42 -20.90
N TRP A 951 -46.01 -0.13 -21.84
CA TRP A 951 -45.59 -0.25 -23.22
C TRP A 951 -45.30 1.09 -23.90
N ALA A 952 -46.05 2.13 -23.56
CA ALA A 952 -45.88 3.47 -24.09
C ALA A 952 -44.47 4.03 -23.70
N LYS A 953 -44.04 3.80 -22.45
CA LYS A 953 -42.69 4.21 -22.00
C LYS A 953 -41.55 3.38 -22.60
N LEU A 954 -41.85 2.17 -23.11
CA LEU A 954 -40.87 1.38 -23.87
C LEU A 954 -40.88 1.76 -25.36
N GLY A 955 -41.95 2.41 -25.87
CA GLY A 955 -42.15 2.71 -27.27
C GLY A 955 -42.43 1.45 -28.09
N LEU A 956 -43.02 0.41 -27.48
CA LEU A 956 -43.32 -0.88 -28.11
C LEU A 956 -44.81 -1.13 -28.17
N ASP A 957 -45.28 -1.86 -29.21
CA ASP A 957 -46.68 -2.26 -29.38
C ASP A 957 -46.94 -3.60 -28.67
N PRO A 958 -47.78 -3.63 -27.62
CA PRO A 958 -48.07 -4.87 -26.90
C PRO A 958 -48.71 -5.98 -27.74
N ALA A 959 -49.38 -5.63 -28.85
CA ALA A 959 -49.98 -6.64 -29.72
C ALA A 959 -48.95 -7.37 -30.61
N LYS A 960 -47.76 -6.80 -30.76
CA LYS A 960 -46.68 -7.37 -31.58
C LYS A 960 -45.51 -7.88 -30.70
N ALA A 961 -45.40 -7.38 -29.48
CA ALA A 961 -44.30 -7.65 -28.61
C ALA A 961 -44.24 -9.14 -28.17
N THR A 962 -43.03 -9.64 -28.11
CA THR A 962 -42.70 -10.95 -27.50
C THR A 962 -41.73 -10.77 -26.34
N LEU A 963 -41.85 -11.62 -25.33
CA LEU A 963 -40.93 -11.72 -24.20
C LEU A 963 -40.07 -12.98 -24.44
N HIS A 964 -38.85 -12.78 -24.92
CA HIS A 964 -37.97 -13.87 -25.30
C HIS A 964 -36.71 -13.89 -24.43
N ALA A 965 -36.50 -14.95 -23.65
CA ALA A 965 -35.26 -15.26 -22.98
C ALA A 965 -34.41 -16.12 -23.92
N PRO A 966 -33.33 -15.62 -24.54
CA PRO A 966 -32.46 -16.42 -25.39
C PRO A 966 -31.69 -17.44 -24.59
N ALA A 967 -31.30 -18.54 -25.23
CA ALA A 967 -30.38 -19.51 -24.63
C ALA A 967 -29.01 -18.85 -24.40
N ILE A 968 -28.53 -18.87 -23.18
CA ILE A 968 -27.19 -18.41 -22.80
C ILE A 968 -26.51 -19.57 -22.10
N GLU A 969 -25.36 -20.01 -22.65
CA GLU A 969 -24.62 -21.16 -22.15
C GLU A 969 -24.27 -21.01 -20.64
N ASN A 970 -24.52 -22.04 -19.86
CA ASN A 970 -24.28 -22.07 -18.41
C ASN A 970 -24.96 -20.94 -17.61
N PHE A 971 -26.02 -20.32 -18.21
CA PHE A 971 -26.76 -19.25 -17.58
C PHE A 971 -28.26 -19.48 -17.61
N GLN A 972 -28.91 -19.53 -18.79
CA GLN A 972 -30.34 -19.77 -18.93
C GLN A 972 -30.69 -20.54 -20.20
N PRO A 973 -31.76 -21.35 -20.18
CA PRO A 973 -32.31 -21.96 -21.40
C PRO A 973 -33.14 -20.93 -22.21
N GLU A 974 -33.42 -21.26 -23.45
CA GLU A 974 -34.38 -20.49 -24.27
C GLU A 974 -35.80 -20.65 -23.75
N LYS A 975 -36.52 -19.53 -23.67
CA LYS A 975 -37.93 -19.52 -23.28
C LYS A 975 -38.65 -18.27 -23.82
N THR A 976 -39.91 -18.39 -24.14
CA THR A 976 -40.74 -17.29 -24.65
C THR A 976 -42.07 -17.22 -23.92
N TRP A 977 -42.55 -16.01 -23.67
CA TRP A 977 -43.84 -15.73 -23.07
C TRP A 977 -44.59 -14.67 -23.89
N LYS A 978 -45.88 -14.65 -23.74
CA LYS A 978 -46.72 -13.54 -24.26
C LYS A 978 -46.87 -12.47 -23.18
N PRO A 979 -47.10 -11.20 -23.57
CA PRO A 979 -47.45 -10.16 -22.61
C PRO A 979 -48.59 -10.61 -21.69
N GLY A 980 -48.43 -10.44 -20.38
CA GLY A 980 -49.41 -10.83 -19.35
C GLY A 980 -49.36 -12.31 -18.89
N GLU A 981 -48.51 -13.14 -19.50
CA GLU A 981 -48.30 -14.50 -18.99
C GLU A 981 -47.47 -14.50 -17.69
N THR A 982 -47.71 -15.49 -16.85
CA THR A 982 -46.96 -15.69 -15.60
C THR A 982 -45.59 -16.31 -15.93
N ILE A 983 -44.55 -15.70 -15.37
CA ILE A 983 -43.17 -16.14 -15.46
C ILE A 983 -42.78 -16.79 -14.15
N THR A 984 -42.38 -18.06 -14.18
CA THR A 984 -41.72 -18.70 -13.05
C THR A 984 -40.28 -18.30 -13.00
N VAL A 985 -39.88 -17.66 -11.91
CA VAL A 985 -38.47 -17.27 -11.62
C VAL A 985 -37.88 -18.24 -10.61
N PRO A 986 -36.95 -19.12 -10.99
CA PRO A 986 -36.43 -20.13 -10.09
C PRO A 986 -35.71 -19.51 -8.88
N LYS A 987 -35.83 -20.14 -7.69
CA LYS A 987 -35.18 -19.72 -6.46
C LYS A 987 -33.70 -19.40 -6.67
N GLY A 988 -33.24 -18.22 -6.22
CA GLY A 988 -31.84 -17.75 -6.30
C GLY A 988 -31.35 -17.48 -7.73
N LYS A 989 -32.24 -17.50 -8.73
CA LYS A 989 -31.98 -17.27 -10.15
C LYS A 989 -32.80 -16.13 -10.71
N GLY A 990 -32.85 -16.04 -12.02
CA GLY A 990 -33.56 -15.02 -12.74
C GLY A 990 -33.68 -15.34 -14.22
N TRP A 991 -34.05 -14.32 -14.98
CA TRP A 991 -34.13 -14.33 -16.43
C TRP A 991 -33.60 -13.05 -17.03
N LEU A 992 -32.91 -13.16 -18.15
CA LEU A 992 -32.64 -12.06 -19.07
C LEU A 992 -33.61 -12.17 -20.22
N ILE A 993 -34.58 -11.27 -20.29
CA ILE A 993 -35.70 -11.33 -21.23
C ILE A 993 -35.59 -10.14 -22.22
N VAL A 994 -35.44 -10.43 -23.49
CA VAL A 994 -35.51 -9.42 -24.55
C VAL A 994 -36.97 -9.22 -24.92
N VAL A 995 -37.39 -7.97 -24.94
CA VAL A 995 -38.73 -7.53 -25.38
C VAL A 995 -38.57 -6.70 -26.66
N GLU A 996 -39.15 -7.14 -27.74
CA GLU A 996 -39.07 -6.51 -29.05
C GLU A 996 -40.37 -6.67 -29.87
#